data_5eb34c2ca01ec5664c3416ac1ec1ecbd
#
_entry.id   5eb34c2ca01ec5664c3416ac1ec1ecbd
#
_cell.length_a   1.000
_cell.length_b   1.000
_cell.length_c   1.000
_cell.angle_alpha   90.00
_cell.angle_beta   90.00
_cell.angle_gamma   90.00
#
_symmetry.space_group_name_H-M   'P 1'
#
loop_
_entity.id
_entity.type
_entity.pdbx_description
1 polymer ?
#
loop_
_entity_poly.entity_id
_entity_poly.type
_entity_poly.pdbx_seq_one_letter_code
_entity_poly.pdbx_strand_id
1 'polypeptide(L)'
;MKKKIYICMSILMVFLLSLTIVHGQDLDVNGLSDTERQMMQEYKKGNINSDEFIAIRKSKAEEYGLVDYCDSDYFLDEAFYTQYADAYLIHNGLMILDRYSAGYSDVALFTLPRANTVAKLIHHRFEDKNGYVIPNGLWQLSNSHYAFCAEGLNAQPNAGDPTSPPYTVDNVNLRKCLYYGYNGPGDILTARYGESGAVVLTDELVSNAFCGTCVSKEAHNGYHWKTTVNGLWNEILSKPEPKDYQAYMVDIAGSANNWQGVNKPIQKLTYGVHVPKGSVQLKKRSSLESMTQNNSMYSLKGAKYGLFTDSSCKDKISDLIVDENGNSNVVSNLNLQTYYVKEVSAPYGYVLDTNVYSVEAKENQTVEVQVQDVPQSNLVSLVLKKRDEKTGDKPQGTGSLKDAHYEFKFYGGLYDEDPATKNQKPLKTWVLKTDKTGQILMNDSYKVSGDDFYKDFDGKICLPLGTITVKEVQPPQGYLLDSRIYIQKLDTKNSQSAHIDVFKSFSVEDKVNRIKLVKVQEGTDIGLSGVKFKHTMESFPFPFEETTNEKGEIELVGLSKGKHTFEEFKTLDGYVLDFKPIEFFVLEDGSISGLDSIIRVENKVRPYSLKIVKKNEAHQLLDGAVFGLFKDKECTDCIEQKTTKDGVVQFENLKNKEMYYIKEIKAPSGYQKNKDVYCLNTDFVPVNGQYDVYINQKKVDGFYVDGKVEVEFVNQKMTKLPHTGSNKTLMLVLLGIGMMYIGIKRSKNE
;
A
#
# COMPACT_ATOMS: atom_id res chain seq x y z
N MET A 1 -50.40 -30.90 27.74
CA MET A 1 -49.22 -31.29 26.93
C MET A 1 -49.13 -30.56 25.61
N LYS A 2 -50.21 -30.38 24.84
CA LYS A 2 -50.14 -29.64 23.54
C LYS A 2 -49.81 -28.15 23.67
N LYS A 3 -50.35 -27.40 24.69
CA LYS A 3 -50.02 -26.01 24.93
C LYS A 3 -48.54 -25.74 25.32
N LYS A 4 -47.93 -26.66 26.07
CA LYS A 4 -46.49 -26.57 26.43
C LYS A 4 -45.53 -26.82 25.25
N ILE A 5 -45.97 -27.62 24.26
CA ILE A 5 -45.22 -27.91 23.04
C ILE A 5 -45.21 -26.67 22.11
N TYR A 6 -46.32 -25.92 22.05
CA TYR A 6 -46.40 -24.71 21.23
C TYR A 6 -45.52 -23.57 21.77
N ILE A 7 -45.46 -23.40 23.09
CA ILE A 7 -44.57 -22.39 23.72
C ILE A 7 -43.09 -22.78 23.54
N CYS A 8 -42.75 -24.04 23.72
CA CYS A 8 -41.39 -24.53 23.44
C CYS A 8 -41.01 -24.45 21.97
N MET A 9 -41.96 -24.70 21.03
CA MET A 9 -41.69 -24.51 19.61
C MET A 9 -41.58 -23.06 19.20
N SER A 10 -42.31 -22.14 19.83
CA SER A 10 -42.19 -20.71 19.62
C SER A 10 -40.83 -20.18 20.12
N ILE A 11 -40.36 -20.67 21.26
CA ILE A 11 -39.02 -20.34 21.79
C ILE A 11 -37.90 -20.90 20.91
N LEU A 12 -38.09 -22.13 20.37
CA LEU A 12 -37.14 -22.75 19.42
C LEU A 12 -37.17 -22.08 18.04
N MET A 13 -38.33 -21.58 17.60
CA MET A 13 -38.46 -20.82 16.36
C MET A 13 -37.88 -19.43 16.46
N VAL A 14 -37.94 -18.78 17.61
CA VAL A 14 -37.27 -17.48 17.87
C VAL A 14 -35.75 -17.66 17.91
N PHE A 15 -35.25 -18.79 18.41
CA PHE A 15 -33.81 -19.10 18.35
C PHE A 15 -33.29 -19.41 16.93
N LEU A 16 -34.17 -19.90 16.02
CA LEU A 16 -33.84 -20.15 14.61
C LEU A 16 -34.09 -18.97 13.67
N LEU A 17 -34.93 -18.00 14.09
CA LEU A 17 -35.23 -16.78 13.32
C LEU A 17 -34.31 -15.58 13.68
N SER A 18 -33.49 -15.71 14.71
CA SER A 18 -32.44 -14.70 15.03
C SER A 18 -31.28 -14.69 14.02
N LEU A 19 -31.36 -15.47 12.95
CA LEU A 19 -30.37 -15.50 11.85
C LEU A 19 -30.84 -14.78 10.58
N THR A 20 -32.00 -14.15 10.58
CA THR A 20 -32.43 -13.29 9.47
C THR A 20 -32.60 -11.86 9.96
N ILE A 21 -31.65 -11.05 9.67
CA ILE A 21 -31.63 -9.59 9.79
C ILE A 21 -32.85 -9.03 9.06
N VAL A 22 -33.81 -8.48 9.80
CA VAL A 22 -34.81 -7.56 9.25
C VAL A 22 -34.40 -6.15 9.64
N HIS A 23 -34.13 -5.35 8.63
CA HIS A 23 -33.80 -3.94 8.73
C HIS A 23 -34.89 -3.13 9.43
N GLY A 24 -34.47 -2.32 10.38
CA GLY A 24 -35.04 -1.00 10.61
C GLY A 24 -36.34 -0.95 11.41
N GLN A 25 -36.27 -1.19 12.70
CA GLN A 25 -37.00 -0.39 13.67
C GLN A 25 -36.10 -0.17 14.88
N ASP A 26 -35.82 1.07 15.20
CA ASP A 26 -35.14 1.45 16.43
C ASP A 26 -35.99 1.03 17.62
N LEU A 27 -35.66 -0.11 18.22
CA LEU A 27 -36.20 -0.49 19.51
C LEU A 27 -35.51 0.41 20.55
N ASP A 28 -36.32 1.25 21.20
CA ASP A 28 -35.85 2.06 22.31
C ASP A 28 -35.37 1.16 23.45
N VAL A 29 -34.39 1.69 24.18
CA VAL A 29 -33.70 1.07 25.32
C VAL A 29 -34.68 0.58 26.42
N ASN A 30 -35.96 0.97 26.38
CA ASN A 30 -37.01 0.56 27.29
C ASN A 30 -37.94 -0.52 26.72
N GLY A 31 -37.64 -1.13 25.59
CA GLY A 31 -38.43 -2.25 25.03
C GLY A 31 -39.82 -1.88 24.47
N LEU A 32 -40.20 -0.62 24.45
CA LEU A 32 -41.44 -0.13 23.86
C LEU A 32 -41.19 0.25 22.40
N SER A 33 -42.08 -0.23 21.50
CA SER A 33 -42.12 0.26 20.14
C SER A 33 -42.52 1.74 20.10
N ASP A 34 -42.16 2.47 19.02
CA ASP A 34 -42.56 3.88 18.87
C ASP A 34 -44.07 4.07 18.99
N THR A 35 -44.84 3.09 18.51
CA THR A 35 -46.31 3.10 18.62
C THR A 35 -46.76 2.98 20.09
N GLU A 36 -46.16 2.05 20.82
CA GLU A 36 -46.48 1.87 22.24
C GLU A 36 -46.06 3.10 23.07
N ARG A 37 -44.96 3.71 22.76
CA ARG A 37 -44.47 4.94 23.37
C ARG A 37 -45.41 6.10 23.11
N GLN A 38 -45.87 6.27 21.88
CA GLN A 38 -46.84 7.29 21.51
C GLN A 38 -48.17 7.08 22.24
N MET A 39 -48.67 5.84 22.30
CA MET A 39 -49.89 5.51 23.05
C MET A 39 -49.75 5.82 24.55
N MET A 40 -48.60 5.50 25.16
CA MET A 40 -48.34 5.85 26.56
C MET A 40 -48.31 7.35 26.80
N GLN A 41 -47.75 8.14 25.84
CA GLN A 41 -47.80 9.60 25.93
C GLN A 41 -49.22 10.14 25.82
N GLU A 42 -50.02 9.59 24.92
CA GLU A 42 -51.42 9.98 24.75
C GLU A 42 -52.29 9.59 25.94
N TYR A 43 -52.05 8.45 26.58
CA TYR A 43 -52.69 8.08 27.84
C TYR A 43 -52.31 9.05 28.97
N LYS A 44 -51.07 9.43 29.11
CA LYS A 44 -50.61 10.41 30.10
C LYS A 44 -51.22 11.80 29.88
N LYS A 45 -51.52 12.16 28.64
CA LYS A 45 -52.21 13.41 28.29
C LYS A 45 -53.73 13.35 28.53
N GLY A 46 -54.26 12.17 28.85
CA GLY A 46 -55.71 11.95 29.01
C GLY A 46 -56.47 11.82 27.68
N ASN A 47 -55.78 11.64 26.58
CA ASN A 47 -56.34 11.49 25.24
C ASN A 47 -56.81 10.04 24.96
N ILE A 48 -56.29 9.07 25.70
CA ILE A 48 -56.74 7.66 25.70
C ILE A 48 -57.22 7.34 27.10
N ASN A 49 -58.43 6.78 27.22
CA ASN A 49 -58.96 6.40 28.52
C ASN A 49 -58.44 5.04 28.99
N SER A 50 -58.68 4.71 30.26
CA SER A 50 -58.22 3.46 30.87
C SER A 50 -58.74 2.20 30.14
N ASP A 51 -59.99 2.24 29.68
CA ASP A 51 -60.62 1.08 29.03
C ASP A 51 -60.04 0.80 27.66
N GLU A 52 -59.69 1.86 26.90
CA GLU A 52 -58.99 1.73 25.62
C GLU A 52 -57.58 1.17 25.81
N PHE A 53 -56.89 1.59 26.87
CA PHE A 53 -55.54 1.09 27.15
C PHE A 53 -55.56 -0.36 27.65
N ILE A 54 -56.55 -0.75 28.43
CA ILE A 54 -56.80 -2.15 28.81
C ILE A 54 -57.09 -2.99 27.56
N ALA A 55 -57.91 -2.47 26.61
CA ALA A 55 -58.19 -3.18 25.37
C ALA A 55 -56.92 -3.46 24.51
N ILE A 56 -55.99 -2.49 24.48
CA ILE A 56 -54.70 -2.64 23.79
C ILE A 56 -53.84 -3.73 24.47
N ARG A 57 -53.72 -3.69 25.81
CA ARG A 57 -53.02 -4.73 26.56
C ARG A 57 -53.65 -6.11 26.36
N LYS A 58 -54.97 -6.18 26.39
CA LYS A 58 -55.70 -7.40 26.12
C LYS A 58 -55.36 -7.98 24.75
N SER A 59 -55.42 -7.18 23.71
CA SER A 59 -55.08 -7.57 22.35
C SER A 59 -53.64 -8.09 22.24
N LYS A 60 -52.71 -7.45 22.92
CA LYS A 60 -51.30 -7.90 22.97
C LYS A 60 -51.15 -9.19 23.77
N ALA A 61 -51.81 -9.32 24.90
CA ALA A 61 -51.77 -10.56 25.68
C ALA A 61 -52.37 -11.77 24.92
N GLU A 62 -53.46 -11.55 24.17
CA GLU A 62 -54.08 -12.55 23.31
C GLU A 62 -53.17 -12.97 22.14
N GLU A 63 -52.54 -11.99 21.46
CA GLU A 63 -51.62 -12.18 20.36
C GLU A 63 -50.44 -13.11 20.75
N TYR A 64 -49.89 -12.92 21.95
CA TYR A 64 -48.74 -13.65 22.44
C TYR A 64 -49.10 -14.85 23.32
N GLY A 65 -50.40 -15.11 23.53
CA GLY A 65 -50.89 -16.24 24.33
C GLY A 65 -50.59 -16.11 25.82
N LEU A 66 -50.50 -14.89 26.32
CA LEU A 66 -50.13 -14.56 27.71
C LEU A 66 -51.34 -14.24 28.61
N VAL A 67 -52.56 -14.36 28.14
CA VAL A 67 -53.77 -14.02 28.88
C VAL A 67 -53.84 -14.73 30.23
N ASP A 68 -53.46 -16.00 30.30
CA ASP A 68 -53.45 -16.82 31.52
C ASP A 68 -52.43 -16.35 32.59
N TYR A 69 -51.56 -15.39 32.20
CA TYR A 69 -50.53 -14.80 33.06
C TYR A 69 -50.77 -13.30 33.35
N CYS A 70 -51.96 -12.81 33.07
CA CYS A 70 -52.31 -11.42 33.28
C CYS A 70 -53.41 -11.29 34.37
N ASP A 71 -53.38 -10.13 35.04
CA ASP A 71 -54.46 -9.72 35.94
C ASP A 71 -55.67 -9.17 35.18
N SER A 72 -56.67 -8.63 35.93
CA SER A 72 -57.91 -8.10 35.36
C SER A 72 -57.68 -6.90 34.39
N ASP A 73 -56.56 -6.22 34.49
CA ASP A 73 -56.19 -5.07 33.66
C ASP A 73 -55.20 -5.43 32.58
N TYR A 74 -54.95 -6.71 32.37
CA TYR A 74 -54.00 -7.33 31.41
C TYR A 74 -52.54 -6.94 31.63
N PHE A 75 -52.16 -6.68 32.88
CA PHE A 75 -50.78 -6.64 33.29
C PHE A 75 -50.30 -8.07 33.67
N LEU A 76 -49.08 -8.37 33.34
CA LEU A 76 -48.45 -9.65 33.69
C LEU A 76 -48.42 -9.82 35.23
N ASP A 77 -48.74 -11.00 35.69
CA ASP A 77 -48.80 -11.36 37.10
C ASP A 77 -47.47 -12.02 37.59
N GLU A 78 -47.43 -12.31 38.89
CA GLU A 78 -46.24 -12.92 39.51
C GLU A 78 -45.89 -14.31 38.95
N ALA A 79 -46.88 -15.05 38.42
CA ALA A 79 -46.67 -16.36 37.81
C ALA A 79 -45.87 -16.23 36.50
N PHE A 80 -46.05 -15.15 35.74
CA PHE A 80 -45.28 -14.87 34.57
C PHE A 80 -43.79 -14.63 34.91
N TYR A 81 -43.53 -13.71 35.84
CA TYR A 81 -42.16 -13.36 36.23
C TYR A 81 -41.40 -14.53 36.88
N THR A 82 -42.11 -15.41 37.56
CA THR A 82 -41.52 -16.63 38.12
C THR A 82 -41.10 -17.63 37.03
N GLN A 83 -41.79 -17.64 35.88
CA GLN A 83 -41.59 -18.60 34.82
C GLN A 83 -40.73 -18.07 33.66
N TYR A 84 -40.74 -16.77 33.42
CA TYR A 84 -40.07 -16.10 32.32
C TYR A 84 -39.24 -14.93 32.85
N ALA A 85 -37.97 -14.87 32.49
CA ALA A 85 -37.12 -13.74 32.84
C ALA A 85 -37.57 -12.45 32.11
N ASP A 86 -37.27 -11.29 32.67
CA ASP A 86 -37.57 -9.95 32.12
C ASP A 86 -37.08 -9.76 30.65
N ALA A 87 -36.03 -10.45 30.29
CA ALA A 87 -35.51 -10.48 28.92
C ALA A 87 -36.53 -10.89 27.84
N TYR A 88 -37.56 -11.67 28.21
CA TYR A 88 -38.62 -12.06 27.25
C TYR A 88 -39.47 -10.86 26.84
N LEU A 89 -39.76 -9.97 27.76
CA LEU A 89 -40.59 -8.74 27.51
C LEU A 89 -39.85 -7.78 26.59
N ILE A 90 -38.54 -7.61 26.81
CA ILE A 90 -37.68 -6.72 26.02
C ILE A 90 -37.54 -7.24 24.58
N HIS A 91 -37.26 -8.54 24.44
CA HIS A 91 -37.07 -9.15 23.11
C HIS A 91 -38.34 -9.15 22.25
N ASN A 92 -39.52 -9.17 22.86
CA ASN A 92 -40.79 -9.26 22.14
C ASN A 92 -41.54 -7.94 22.06
N GLY A 93 -40.97 -6.83 22.58
CA GLY A 93 -41.63 -5.52 22.55
C GLY A 93 -42.93 -5.47 23.41
N LEU A 94 -43.01 -6.31 24.45
CA LEU A 94 -44.22 -6.49 25.26
C LEU A 94 -44.22 -5.70 26.57
N MET A 95 -43.35 -4.70 26.68
CA MET A 95 -43.21 -3.92 27.89
C MET A 95 -44.49 -3.18 28.30
N ILE A 96 -45.45 -3.01 27.39
CA ILE A 96 -46.79 -2.48 27.71
C ILE A 96 -47.60 -3.39 28.64
N LEU A 97 -47.26 -4.70 28.69
CA LEU A 97 -47.92 -5.66 29.59
C LEU A 97 -47.24 -5.69 30.98
N ASP A 98 -46.10 -5.04 31.13
CA ASP A 98 -45.43 -4.93 32.43
C ASP A 98 -46.03 -3.81 33.27
N ARG A 99 -46.58 -4.18 34.41
CA ARG A 99 -47.20 -3.22 35.35
C ARG A 99 -46.26 -2.09 35.79
N TYR A 100 -44.97 -2.38 35.89
CA TYR A 100 -43.94 -1.46 36.35
C TYR A 100 -43.42 -0.57 35.22
N SER A 101 -43.32 -1.10 34.02
CA SER A 101 -42.90 -0.32 32.84
C SER A 101 -43.99 0.58 32.27
N ALA A 102 -45.21 0.12 32.29
CA ALA A 102 -46.35 0.83 31.71
C ALA A 102 -46.78 2.13 32.45
N GLY A 103 -46.28 2.38 33.65
CA GLY A 103 -46.73 3.52 34.48
C GLY A 103 -45.70 4.54 34.89
N TYR A 104 -44.39 4.26 34.74
CA TYR A 104 -43.32 5.10 35.29
C TYR A 104 -42.20 5.32 34.29
N SER A 105 -42.25 6.46 33.60
CA SER A 105 -41.07 7.05 33.01
C SER A 105 -40.28 7.76 34.12
N ASP A 106 -38.96 7.61 34.05
CA ASP A 106 -37.98 8.24 34.90
C ASP A 106 -37.97 7.75 36.36
N VAL A 107 -37.23 6.70 36.56
CA VAL A 107 -36.26 6.55 37.65
C VAL A 107 -35.72 5.13 37.56
N ALA A 108 -34.43 4.98 37.74
CA ALA A 108 -33.76 3.71 37.98
C ALA A 108 -34.51 2.91 39.06
N LEU A 109 -35.40 2.03 38.65
CA LEU A 109 -36.14 1.13 39.55
C LEU A 109 -35.34 -0.15 39.76
N PHE A 110 -34.10 -0.01 40.22
CA PHE A 110 -33.46 -1.11 40.89
C PHE A 110 -33.35 -0.77 42.37
N THR A 111 -34.33 -1.30 43.11
CA THR A 111 -34.27 -1.57 44.55
C THR A 111 -33.93 -0.39 45.44
N LEU A 112 -34.80 0.60 45.51
CA LEU A 112 -34.94 1.25 46.80
C LEU A 112 -35.87 0.38 47.64
N PRO A 113 -35.42 -0.15 48.75
CA PRO A 113 -36.30 -0.88 49.68
C PRO A 113 -37.39 0.05 50.18
N ARG A 114 -38.66 -0.32 49.99
CA ARG A 114 -39.80 0.39 50.59
C ARG A 114 -39.82 0.11 52.11
N ALA A 115 -38.83 0.64 52.84
CA ALA A 115 -38.84 0.59 54.27
C ALA A 115 -39.59 1.79 54.79
N ASN A 116 -40.91 1.71 54.82
CA ASN A 116 -41.74 2.77 55.35
C ASN A 116 -42.03 2.61 56.86
N THR A 117 -41.67 1.47 57.44
CA THR A 117 -41.91 1.19 58.86
C THR A 117 -40.84 0.25 59.43
N VAL A 118 -40.68 0.30 60.77
CA VAL A 118 -40.01 -0.73 61.54
C VAL A 118 -40.95 -1.92 61.66
N ALA A 119 -40.61 -3.06 61.01
CA ALA A 119 -41.50 -4.21 60.95
C ALA A 119 -41.47 -5.00 62.28
N LYS A 120 -40.27 -5.17 62.87
CA LYS A 120 -40.08 -5.98 64.06
C LYS A 120 -38.87 -5.54 64.86
N LEU A 121 -38.93 -5.65 66.18
CA LEU A 121 -37.84 -5.56 67.11
C LEU A 121 -37.53 -6.95 67.65
N ILE A 122 -36.28 -7.40 67.58
CA ILE A 122 -35.80 -8.66 68.15
C ILE A 122 -34.81 -8.29 69.26
N HIS A 123 -35.14 -8.66 70.50
CA HIS A 123 -34.28 -8.37 71.63
C HIS A 123 -33.14 -9.38 71.70
N HIS A 124 -31.92 -8.87 71.88
CA HIS A 124 -30.70 -9.64 72.10
C HIS A 124 -30.01 -9.17 73.38
N ARG A 125 -29.21 -10.01 73.97
CA ARG A 125 -28.35 -9.69 75.08
C ARG A 125 -26.97 -10.29 74.90
N PHE A 126 -25.97 -9.55 75.29
CA PHE A 126 -24.61 -10.02 75.35
C PHE A 126 -24.15 -10.02 76.81
N GLU A 127 -23.67 -11.11 77.27
CA GLU A 127 -23.06 -11.23 78.64
C GLU A 127 -21.55 -11.49 78.45
N ASP A 128 -20.76 -10.57 78.99
CA ASP A 128 -19.32 -10.74 78.94
C ASP A 128 -18.86 -11.80 79.90
N LYS A 129 -17.57 -12.18 79.81
CA LYS A 129 -16.93 -13.20 80.66
C LYS A 129 -16.96 -12.88 82.15
N ASN A 130 -17.32 -11.67 82.54
CA ASN A 130 -17.45 -11.23 83.96
C ASN A 130 -18.92 -11.08 84.38
N GLY A 131 -19.87 -11.56 83.58
CA GLY A 131 -21.27 -11.55 83.92
C GLY A 131 -22.00 -10.21 83.64
N TYR A 132 -21.38 -9.27 83.05
CA TYR A 132 -21.99 -8.02 82.70
C TYR A 132 -22.84 -8.17 81.43
N VAL A 133 -24.09 -7.70 81.41
CA VAL A 133 -25.05 -7.82 80.35
C VAL A 133 -25.23 -6.52 79.66
N ILE A 134 -25.12 -6.50 78.32
CA ILE A 134 -25.54 -5.40 77.42
C ILE A 134 -26.77 -5.88 76.69
N PRO A 135 -27.96 -5.37 76.99
CA PRO A 135 -29.14 -5.63 76.21
C PRO A 135 -29.17 -4.68 75.01
N ASN A 136 -29.52 -5.18 73.83
CA ASN A 136 -29.74 -4.36 72.66
C ASN A 136 -30.75 -5.02 71.73
N GLY A 137 -31.15 -4.34 70.67
CA GLY A 137 -32.12 -4.77 69.72
C GLY A 137 -31.56 -4.92 68.31
N LEU A 138 -32.15 -5.85 67.56
CA LEU A 138 -32.01 -5.93 66.14
C LEU A 138 -33.35 -5.56 65.50
N TRP A 139 -33.35 -4.59 64.67
CA TRP A 139 -34.58 -4.13 63.99
C TRP A 139 -34.66 -4.78 62.62
N GLN A 140 -35.85 -5.27 62.26
CA GLN A 140 -36.20 -5.66 60.91
C GLN A 140 -37.06 -4.57 60.31
N LEU A 141 -36.64 -4.03 59.17
CA LEU A 141 -37.42 -3.05 58.42
C LEU A 141 -38.42 -3.77 57.51
N SER A 142 -39.43 -3.05 57.05
CA SER A 142 -40.45 -3.59 56.15
C SER A 142 -39.87 -4.09 54.80
N ASN A 143 -38.69 -3.67 54.44
CA ASN A 143 -37.93 -4.19 53.29
C ASN A 143 -37.10 -5.45 53.60
N SER A 144 -37.38 -6.11 54.73
CA SER A 144 -36.70 -7.31 55.22
C SER A 144 -35.22 -7.15 55.63
N HIS A 145 -34.65 -5.95 55.58
CA HIS A 145 -33.28 -5.73 56.06
C HIS A 145 -33.22 -5.70 57.56
N TYR A 146 -32.19 -6.31 58.14
CA TYR A 146 -31.81 -6.14 59.52
C TYR A 146 -31.04 -4.82 59.66
N ALA A 147 -31.46 -4.00 60.59
CA ALA A 147 -30.88 -2.69 60.86
C ALA A 147 -30.41 -2.54 62.32
N PHE A 148 -29.40 -1.70 62.49
CA PHE A 148 -28.75 -1.43 63.76
C PHE A 148 -28.94 0.03 64.17
N CYS A 149 -28.88 0.29 65.46
CA CYS A 149 -28.94 1.66 65.99
C CYS A 149 -27.70 2.47 65.59
N ALA A 150 -27.92 3.56 64.91
CA ALA A 150 -26.81 4.48 64.56
C ALA A 150 -26.50 5.45 65.73
N GLU A 151 -27.41 5.62 66.67
CA GLU A 151 -27.34 6.60 67.75
C GLU A 151 -27.70 5.96 69.09
N GLY A 152 -26.87 5.04 69.61
CA GLY A 152 -27.16 4.17 70.73
C GLY A 152 -27.51 4.85 72.07
N LEU A 153 -27.40 6.17 72.22
CA LEU A 153 -27.84 6.94 73.38
C LEU A 153 -29.22 7.59 73.23
N ASN A 154 -29.80 7.52 72.05
CA ASN A 154 -31.15 8.00 71.78
C ASN A 154 -32.22 6.97 72.19
N ALA A 155 -33.49 7.31 72.12
CA ALA A 155 -34.60 6.43 72.42
C ALA A 155 -34.73 5.33 71.34
N GLN A 156 -35.08 4.10 71.73
CA GLN A 156 -35.27 2.97 70.81
C GLN A 156 -36.58 3.15 70.02
N PRO A 157 -36.60 2.76 68.74
CA PRO A 157 -37.82 2.70 67.95
C PRO A 157 -38.67 1.49 68.31
N ASN A 158 -39.98 1.57 68.12
CA ASN A 158 -40.94 0.50 68.29
C ASN A 158 -41.34 -0.12 66.94
N ALA A 159 -41.82 -1.35 66.98
CA ALA A 159 -42.44 -1.96 65.82
C ALA A 159 -43.68 -1.12 65.41
N GLY A 160 -43.80 -0.81 64.13
CA GLY A 160 -44.82 0.04 63.57
C GLY A 160 -44.43 1.53 63.41
N ASP A 161 -43.28 1.95 63.98
CA ASP A 161 -42.82 3.33 63.82
C ASP A 161 -42.52 3.63 62.32
N PRO A 162 -43.03 4.75 61.81
CA PRO A 162 -42.78 5.12 60.43
C PRO A 162 -41.32 5.57 60.23
N THR A 163 -40.69 5.10 59.15
CA THR A 163 -39.33 5.52 58.76
C THR A 163 -39.33 6.46 57.60
N SER A 164 -38.33 7.30 57.49
CA SER A 164 -38.03 8.00 56.26
C SER A 164 -37.71 7.02 55.12
N PRO A 165 -37.77 7.47 53.84
CA PRO A 165 -37.13 6.75 52.77
C PRO A 165 -35.63 6.54 53.13
N PRO A 166 -35.05 5.38 52.78
CA PRO A 166 -33.61 5.13 53.01
C PRO A 166 -32.75 6.11 52.23
N TYR A 167 -31.67 6.57 52.84
CA TYR A 167 -30.63 7.34 52.16
C TYR A 167 -29.24 6.75 52.41
N THR A 168 -28.33 6.98 51.52
CA THR A 168 -26.94 6.48 51.60
C THR A 168 -26.14 7.33 52.59
N VAL A 169 -25.23 6.67 53.33
CA VAL A 169 -24.30 7.34 54.24
C VAL A 169 -22.86 7.02 53.77
N ASP A 170 -22.11 8.06 53.44
CA ASP A 170 -20.71 7.91 53.09
C ASP A 170 -19.83 7.97 54.37
N ASN A 171 -19.76 6.85 55.06
CA ASN A 171 -18.89 6.65 56.24
C ASN A 171 -18.20 5.31 56.13
N VAL A 172 -16.89 5.32 55.88
CA VAL A 172 -16.05 4.11 55.71
C VAL A 172 -16.09 3.22 56.95
N ASN A 173 -16.05 3.80 58.15
CA ASN A 173 -16.08 3.04 59.41
C ASN A 173 -17.40 2.34 59.61
N LEU A 174 -18.51 3.05 59.28
CA LEU A 174 -19.84 2.46 59.35
C LEU A 174 -20.00 1.32 58.37
N ARG A 175 -19.54 1.50 57.12
CA ARG A 175 -19.54 0.42 56.12
C ARG A 175 -18.75 -0.82 56.63
N LYS A 176 -17.55 -0.62 57.22
CA LYS A 176 -16.76 -1.71 57.79
C LYS A 176 -17.49 -2.41 58.91
N CYS A 177 -18.12 -1.66 59.85
CA CYS A 177 -18.87 -2.25 60.96
C CYS A 177 -20.07 -3.07 60.46
N LEU A 178 -20.80 -2.60 59.48
CA LEU A 178 -21.91 -3.32 58.87
C LEU A 178 -21.48 -4.53 58.05
N TYR A 179 -20.35 -4.44 57.35
CA TYR A 179 -19.84 -5.51 56.50
C TYR A 179 -19.23 -6.67 57.30
N TYR A 180 -18.44 -6.34 58.34
CA TYR A 180 -17.74 -7.33 59.19
C TYR A 180 -18.54 -7.69 60.48
N GLY A 181 -19.64 -7.02 60.69
CA GLY A 181 -20.60 -7.28 61.79
C GLY A 181 -21.58 -8.39 61.47
N TYR A 182 -22.55 -8.59 62.35
CA TYR A 182 -23.58 -9.61 62.21
C TYR A 182 -24.34 -9.50 60.88
N ASN A 183 -24.48 -10.67 60.24
CA ASN A 183 -25.14 -10.83 58.95
C ASN A 183 -24.57 -9.95 57.80
N GLY A 184 -23.40 -9.36 58.01
CA GLY A 184 -22.61 -8.75 56.93
C GLY A 184 -21.87 -9.83 56.13
N PRO A 185 -21.52 -9.56 54.82
CA PRO A 185 -20.84 -10.56 53.97
C PRO A 185 -19.50 -11.06 54.52
N GLY A 186 -18.83 -10.25 55.33
CA GLY A 186 -17.57 -10.59 56.01
C GLY A 186 -17.70 -10.83 57.51
N ASP A 187 -18.85 -11.20 58.00
CA ASP A 187 -19.14 -11.38 59.43
C ASP A 187 -18.07 -12.19 60.16
N ILE A 188 -17.41 -11.54 61.12
CA ILE A 188 -16.39 -12.16 61.97
C ILE A 188 -16.87 -12.35 63.40
N LEU A 189 -18.04 -11.85 63.75
CA LEU A 189 -18.55 -11.82 65.09
C LEU A 189 -19.41 -13.04 65.45
N THR A 190 -20.26 -13.50 64.52
CA THR A 190 -21.19 -14.61 64.78
C THR A 190 -20.47 -15.89 65.19
N ALA A 191 -19.42 -16.26 64.50
CA ALA A 191 -18.62 -17.46 64.84
C ALA A 191 -17.91 -17.34 66.17
N ARG A 192 -17.61 -16.12 66.64
CA ARG A 192 -16.84 -15.84 67.83
C ARG A 192 -17.71 -15.66 69.09
N TYR A 193 -18.87 -15.02 68.92
CA TYR A 193 -19.71 -14.60 70.04
C TYR A 193 -21.13 -15.15 69.98
N GLY A 194 -21.45 -16.00 69.04
CA GLY A 194 -22.81 -16.44 68.75
C GLY A 194 -23.69 -15.30 68.20
N GLU A 195 -24.91 -15.61 67.77
CA GLU A 195 -25.84 -14.69 67.16
C GLU A 195 -26.11 -13.48 68.06
N SER A 196 -26.55 -13.70 69.28
CA SER A 196 -26.87 -12.60 70.22
C SER A 196 -25.69 -11.70 70.55
N GLY A 197 -24.50 -12.27 70.72
CA GLY A 197 -23.28 -11.50 70.95
C GLY A 197 -22.88 -10.70 69.73
N ALA A 198 -22.95 -11.29 68.55
CA ALA A 198 -22.66 -10.61 67.28
C ALA A 198 -23.59 -9.43 67.01
N VAL A 199 -24.89 -9.60 67.24
CA VAL A 199 -25.88 -8.50 67.06
C VAL A 199 -25.54 -7.33 67.98
N VAL A 200 -25.36 -7.57 69.29
CA VAL A 200 -25.10 -6.51 70.26
C VAL A 200 -23.77 -5.82 69.95
N LEU A 201 -22.72 -6.58 69.68
CA LEU A 201 -21.42 -6.00 69.37
C LEU A 201 -21.42 -5.22 68.02
N THR A 202 -22.17 -5.68 67.04
CA THR A 202 -22.35 -4.92 65.78
C THR A 202 -23.04 -3.56 66.03
N ASP A 203 -24.09 -3.55 66.85
CA ASP A 203 -24.81 -2.34 67.19
C ASP A 203 -23.90 -1.33 67.90
N GLU A 204 -23.11 -1.76 68.86
CA GLU A 204 -22.12 -0.95 69.57
C GLU A 204 -21.09 -0.33 68.63
N LEU A 205 -20.58 -1.15 67.70
CA LEU A 205 -19.58 -0.73 66.69
C LEU A 205 -20.18 0.26 65.67
N VAL A 206 -21.41 0.00 65.23
CA VAL A 206 -22.15 0.83 64.27
C VAL A 206 -22.48 2.19 64.90
N SER A 207 -22.98 2.21 66.12
CA SER A 207 -23.28 3.46 66.88
C SER A 207 -22.01 4.28 67.07
N ASN A 208 -20.89 3.63 67.48
CA ASN A 208 -19.63 4.34 67.59
C ASN A 208 -19.11 4.89 66.26
N ALA A 209 -19.30 4.15 65.14
CA ALA A 209 -18.86 4.56 63.83
C ALA A 209 -19.65 5.81 63.32
N PHE A 210 -20.94 5.89 63.65
CA PHE A 210 -21.78 6.96 63.16
C PHE A 210 -21.74 8.20 64.08
N CYS A 211 -22.01 8.05 65.38
CA CYS A 211 -22.11 9.18 66.30
C CYS A 211 -20.96 9.35 67.29
N GLY A 212 -19.93 8.48 67.23
CA GLY A 212 -18.72 8.57 68.05
C GLY A 212 -18.89 8.01 69.48
N THR A 213 -20.09 7.55 69.83
CA THR A 213 -20.39 6.98 71.14
C THR A 213 -21.32 5.76 71.04
N CYS A 214 -21.44 4.98 72.10
CA CYS A 214 -22.29 3.80 72.19
C CYS A 214 -22.57 3.48 73.68
N VAL A 215 -23.50 2.56 73.93
CA VAL A 215 -23.88 2.20 75.29
C VAL A 215 -22.67 1.71 76.10
N SER A 216 -21.80 0.90 75.51
CA SER A 216 -20.62 0.39 76.18
C SER A 216 -19.57 1.45 76.57
N LYS A 217 -19.59 2.62 75.97
CA LYS A 217 -18.72 3.75 76.37
C LYS A 217 -19.28 4.49 77.57
N GLU A 218 -20.58 4.61 77.67
CA GLU A 218 -21.25 5.41 78.71
C GLU A 218 -21.63 4.58 79.94
N ALA A 219 -22.07 3.35 79.74
CA ALA A 219 -22.44 2.47 80.85
C ALA A 219 -21.23 1.95 81.61
N HIS A 220 -21.36 1.81 82.94
CA HIS A 220 -20.33 1.23 83.83
C HIS A 220 -18.95 1.84 83.62
N ASN A 221 -18.81 3.16 83.47
CA ASN A 221 -17.55 3.88 83.28
C ASN A 221 -16.73 3.35 82.08
N GLY A 222 -17.42 2.90 81.00
CA GLY A 222 -16.81 2.37 79.80
C GLY A 222 -16.13 1.03 79.95
N TYR A 223 -16.53 0.25 80.89
CA TYR A 223 -15.87 -1.07 81.20
C TYR A 223 -15.93 -2.01 79.99
N HIS A 224 -17.13 -2.22 79.39
CA HIS A 224 -17.31 -3.11 78.24
C HIS A 224 -16.60 -2.58 76.98
N TRP A 225 -16.58 -1.29 76.80
CA TRP A 225 -15.78 -0.68 75.74
C TRP A 225 -14.30 -1.03 75.89
N LYS A 226 -13.73 -0.82 77.04
CA LYS A 226 -12.30 -1.04 77.32
C LYS A 226 -11.91 -2.50 77.23
N THR A 227 -12.77 -3.40 77.65
CA THR A 227 -12.41 -4.84 77.80
C THR A 227 -12.75 -5.67 76.59
N THR A 228 -13.76 -5.25 75.75
CA THR A 228 -14.26 -6.07 74.68
C THR A 228 -14.40 -5.27 73.38
N VAL A 229 -15.20 -4.21 73.34
CA VAL A 229 -15.59 -3.54 72.12
C VAL A 229 -14.45 -2.78 71.44
N ASN A 230 -13.56 -2.15 72.21
CA ASN A 230 -12.43 -1.39 71.69
C ASN A 230 -11.43 -2.27 70.88
N GLY A 231 -11.23 -3.52 71.37
CA GLY A 231 -10.39 -4.48 70.63
C GLY A 231 -10.99 -4.82 69.28
N LEU A 232 -12.30 -5.10 69.21
CA LEU A 232 -13.03 -5.39 68.01
C LEU A 232 -13.10 -4.18 67.07
N TRP A 233 -13.30 -2.99 67.62
CA TRP A 233 -13.28 -1.72 66.85
C TRP A 233 -11.98 -1.58 66.09
N ASN A 234 -10.81 -1.74 66.76
CA ASN A 234 -9.53 -1.62 66.13
C ASN A 234 -9.30 -2.74 65.10
N GLU A 235 -9.74 -3.97 65.38
CA GLU A 235 -9.68 -5.10 64.46
C GLU A 235 -10.44 -4.81 63.17
N ILE A 236 -11.70 -4.36 63.27
CA ILE A 236 -12.56 -4.07 62.09
C ILE A 236 -12.03 -2.89 61.29
N LEU A 237 -11.53 -1.84 61.95
CA LEU A 237 -10.97 -0.69 61.26
C LEU A 237 -9.66 -1.06 60.50
N SER A 238 -8.93 -2.04 60.96
CA SER A 238 -7.72 -2.52 60.24
C SER A 238 -8.03 -3.33 59.00
N LYS A 239 -9.24 -3.84 58.84
CA LYS A 239 -9.65 -4.63 57.67
C LYS A 239 -9.83 -3.78 56.42
N PRO A 240 -9.74 -4.39 55.23
CA PRO A 240 -9.98 -3.69 53.96
C PRO A 240 -11.36 -3.00 53.92
N GLU A 241 -11.42 -1.87 53.20
CA GLU A 241 -12.70 -1.23 52.94
C GLU A 241 -13.54 -2.05 51.93
N PRO A 242 -14.80 -2.41 52.29
CA PRO A 242 -15.71 -3.07 51.33
C PRO A 242 -16.21 -2.09 50.27
N LYS A 243 -15.61 -2.12 49.08
CA LYS A 243 -15.92 -1.16 48.01
C LYS A 243 -17.27 -1.42 47.34
N ASP A 244 -17.78 -2.62 47.44
CA ASP A 244 -19.03 -3.14 46.88
C ASP A 244 -20.18 -3.18 47.92
N TYR A 245 -20.04 -2.41 49.00
CA TYR A 245 -20.96 -2.43 50.11
C TYR A 245 -21.35 -0.99 50.50
N GLN A 246 -22.62 -0.70 50.56
CA GLN A 246 -23.16 0.64 50.85
C GLN A 246 -23.92 0.63 52.17
N ALA A 247 -23.67 1.61 53.01
CA ALA A 247 -24.46 1.85 54.22
C ALA A 247 -25.67 2.71 53.88
N TYR A 248 -26.85 2.29 54.32
CA TYR A 248 -28.12 3.00 54.22
C TYR A 248 -28.59 3.35 55.62
N MET A 249 -29.35 4.46 55.73
CA MET A 249 -29.92 4.96 56.97
C MET A 249 -31.38 5.38 56.78
N VAL A 250 -32.14 5.18 57.81
CA VAL A 250 -33.53 5.70 57.92
C VAL A 250 -33.70 6.52 59.18
N ASP A 251 -34.39 7.62 59.05
CA ASP A 251 -34.79 8.47 60.20
C ASP A 251 -36.13 8.03 60.72
N ILE A 252 -36.32 8.12 62.05
CA ILE A 252 -37.58 7.86 62.73
C ILE A 252 -37.97 9.09 63.53
N ALA A 253 -39.15 9.61 63.22
CA ALA A 253 -39.63 10.82 63.91
C ALA A 253 -40.15 10.51 65.30
N GLY A 254 -40.00 11.48 66.21
CA GLY A 254 -40.49 11.38 67.57
C GLY A 254 -39.43 11.41 68.63
N SER A 255 -39.90 11.33 69.89
CA SER A 255 -39.03 11.22 71.04
C SER A 255 -39.66 10.30 72.08
N ALA A 256 -38.82 9.60 72.86
CA ALA A 256 -39.23 8.73 73.95
C ALA A 256 -38.11 8.71 75.01
N ASN A 257 -38.39 8.10 76.17
CA ASN A 257 -37.33 7.92 77.15
C ASN A 257 -36.30 6.86 76.69
N ASN A 258 -35.02 7.25 76.73
CA ASN A 258 -33.93 6.31 76.45
C ASN A 258 -33.73 5.36 77.66
N TRP A 259 -32.76 4.48 77.61
CA TRP A 259 -32.41 3.53 78.65
C TRP A 259 -32.02 4.18 79.99
N GLN A 260 -31.66 5.46 80.00
CA GLN A 260 -31.37 6.27 81.19
C GLN A 260 -32.63 6.96 81.75
N GLY A 261 -33.79 6.75 81.14
CA GLY A 261 -34.98 7.42 81.49
C GLY A 261 -35.12 8.92 81.05
N VAL A 262 -34.24 9.33 80.14
CA VAL A 262 -34.18 10.68 79.62
C VAL A 262 -34.93 10.74 78.30
N ASN A 263 -35.82 11.73 78.12
CA ASN A 263 -36.51 11.95 76.85
C ASN A 263 -35.53 12.40 75.78
N LYS A 264 -35.37 11.57 74.72
CA LYS A 264 -34.45 11.72 73.59
C LYS A 264 -35.19 11.53 72.28
N PRO A 265 -34.68 12.08 71.16
CA PRO A 265 -35.13 11.68 69.84
C PRO A 265 -35.06 10.16 69.63
N ILE A 266 -35.94 9.60 68.82
CA ILE A 266 -35.82 8.20 68.38
C ILE A 266 -34.59 8.07 67.53
N GLN A 267 -33.78 7.04 67.76
CA GLN A 267 -32.51 6.82 67.07
C GLN A 267 -32.75 6.45 65.59
N LYS A 268 -31.80 6.84 64.75
CA LYS A 268 -31.74 6.42 63.36
C LYS A 268 -31.34 4.96 63.30
N LEU A 269 -31.85 4.25 62.30
CA LEU A 269 -31.45 2.88 62.01
C LEU A 269 -30.61 2.83 60.74
N THR A 270 -29.58 1.98 60.73
CA THR A 270 -28.68 1.79 59.60
C THR A 270 -28.53 0.33 59.25
N TYR A 271 -28.35 0.05 57.98
CA TYR A 271 -28.09 -1.28 57.46
C TYR A 271 -27.16 -1.22 56.24
N GLY A 272 -26.56 -2.34 55.95
CA GLY A 272 -25.66 -2.45 54.79
C GLY A 272 -26.27 -3.25 53.64
N VAL A 273 -25.98 -2.84 52.44
CA VAL A 273 -26.40 -3.54 51.24
C VAL A 273 -25.19 -3.80 50.34
N HIS A 274 -25.09 -5.02 49.89
CA HIS A 274 -24.13 -5.34 48.83
C HIS A 274 -24.58 -4.69 47.51
N VAL A 275 -23.71 -3.88 46.91
CA VAL A 275 -23.96 -3.21 45.64
C VAL A 275 -22.92 -3.80 44.67
N PRO A 276 -23.28 -4.87 43.97
CA PRO A 276 -22.36 -5.55 43.10
C PRO A 276 -21.86 -4.61 42.01
N LYS A 277 -20.56 -4.74 41.70
CA LYS A 277 -19.88 -3.90 40.72
C LYS A 277 -19.22 -4.76 39.66
N GLY A 278 -19.10 -4.22 38.48
CA GLY A 278 -18.40 -4.84 37.38
C GLY A 278 -17.28 -3.96 36.84
N SER A 279 -16.64 -4.47 35.81
CA SER A 279 -15.59 -3.74 35.10
C SER A 279 -15.76 -3.94 33.60
N VAL A 280 -15.30 -2.97 32.80
CA VAL A 280 -15.30 -3.01 31.35
C VAL A 280 -13.90 -2.74 30.85
N GLN A 281 -13.49 -3.51 29.85
CA GLN A 281 -12.27 -3.32 29.08
C GLN A 281 -12.62 -3.41 27.59
N LEU A 282 -11.89 -2.68 26.75
CA LEU A 282 -12.03 -2.75 25.30
C LEU A 282 -10.83 -3.50 24.71
N LYS A 283 -11.10 -4.33 23.71
CA LYS A 283 -10.09 -5.00 22.89
C LYS A 283 -10.28 -4.64 21.43
N LYS A 284 -9.32 -3.90 20.93
CA LYS A 284 -9.31 -3.39 19.56
C LYS A 284 -8.42 -4.24 18.66
N ARG A 285 -8.87 -4.44 17.42
CA ARG A 285 -8.09 -5.11 16.38
C ARG A 285 -8.20 -4.35 15.06
N SER A 286 -7.28 -4.62 14.15
CA SER A 286 -7.45 -4.22 12.76
C SER A 286 -8.45 -5.14 12.08
N SER A 287 -9.34 -4.60 11.24
CA SER A 287 -10.23 -5.41 10.40
C SER A 287 -9.49 -6.12 9.26
N LEU A 288 -8.26 -5.68 8.94
CA LEU A 288 -7.41 -6.23 7.87
C LEU A 288 -5.98 -6.45 8.40
N GLU A 289 -5.79 -7.48 9.22
CA GLU A 289 -4.47 -7.81 9.79
C GLU A 289 -3.42 -8.09 8.72
N SER A 290 -3.80 -8.69 7.59
CA SER A 290 -2.91 -8.94 6.45
C SER A 290 -2.28 -7.68 5.87
N MET A 291 -2.90 -6.52 6.07
CA MET A 291 -2.40 -5.21 5.63
C MET A 291 -1.56 -4.52 6.71
N THR A 292 -1.94 -4.69 7.97
CA THR A 292 -1.40 -3.90 9.08
C THR A 292 -0.32 -4.61 9.88
N GLN A 293 -0.25 -5.95 9.80
CA GLN A 293 0.75 -6.74 10.50
C GLN A 293 2.17 -6.39 10.03
N ASN A 294 3.06 -6.13 10.98
CA ASN A 294 4.46 -5.72 10.76
C ASN A 294 4.62 -4.39 10.00
N ASN A 295 3.55 -3.62 9.84
CA ASN A 295 3.58 -2.32 9.21
C ASN A 295 3.52 -1.22 10.29
N SER A 296 4.63 -0.52 10.51
CA SER A 296 4.75 0.50 11.55
C SER A 296 3.86 1.73 11.33
N MET A 297 3.25 1.86 10.14
CA MET A 297 2.29 2.91 9.83
C MET A 297 0.91 2.69 10.47
N TYR A 298 0.68 1.51 11.04
CA TYR A 298 -0.57 1.17 11.71
C TYR A 298 -0.29 0.75 13.14
N SER A 299 -0.68 1.57 14.07
CA SER A 299 -0.59 1.26 15.50
C SER A 299 -1.95 1.46 16.13
N LEU A 300 -2.42 0.49 16.90
CA LEU A 300 -3.66 0.61 17.66
C LEU A 300 -3.50 1.52 18.88
N LYS A 301 -2.25 1.78 19.29
CA LYS A 301 -1.91 2.61 20.45
C LYS A 301 -2.46 4.02 20.32
N GLY A 302 -3.11 4.48 21.38
CA GLY A 302 -3.62 5.84 21.48
C GLY A 302 -5.03 6.03 20.91
N ALA A 303 -5.65 4.97 20.37
CA ALA A 303 -7.09 4.99 20.10
C ALA A 303 -7.85 5.33 21.38
N LYS A 304 -8.82 6.20 21.28
CA LYS A 304 -9.63 6.64 22.42
C LYS A 304 -11.09 6.31 22.21
N TYR A 305 -11.68 5.64 23.19
CA TYR A 305 -13.11 5.40 23.28
C TYR A 305 -13.65 6.05 24.51
N GLY A 306 -14.86 6.61 24.44
CA GLY A 306 -15.64 7.04 25.60
C GLY A 306 -16.49 5.88 26.11
N LEU A 307 -16.58 5.72 27.43
CA LEU A 307 -17.57 4.88 28.09
C LEU A 307 -18.71 5.78 28.58
N PHE A 308 -19.95 5.47 28.19
CA PHE A 308 -21.14 6.32 28.43
C PHE A 308 -22.22 5.53 29.14
N THR A 309 -23.07 6.24 29.86
CA THR A 309 -24.26 5.66 30.52
C THR A 309 -25.47 5.65 29.61
N ASP A 310 -25.47 6.40 28.52
CA ASP A 310 -26.59 6.55 27.59
C ASP A 310 -26.22 6.15 26.14
N SER A 311 -27.19 5.66 25.38
CA SER A 311 -27.02 5.22 24.00
C SER A 311 -26.73 6.36 23.02
N SER A 312 -27.05 7.61 23.38
CA SER A 312 -26.70 8.78 22.57
C SER A 312 -25.26 9.26 22.80
N CYS A 313 -24.55 8.62 23.71
CA CYS A 313 -23.14 8.89 24.05
C CYS A 313 -22.90 10.36 24.48
N LYS A 314 -23.79 10.92 25.31
CA LYS A 314 -23.64 12.25 25.85
C LYS A 314 -23.03 12.24 27.25
N ASP A 315 -23.43 11.29 28.09
CA ASP A 315 -23.00 11.19 29.48
C ASP A 315 -21.76 10.27 29.62
N LYS A 316 -20.62 10.86 29.31
CA LYS A 316 -19.33 10.14 29.39
C LYS A 316 -18.85 9.99 30.83
N ILE A 317 -18.57 8.78 31.27
CA ILE A 317 -18.06 8.47 32.60
C ILE A 317 -16.58 8.19 32.65
N SER A 318 -15.99 7.70 31.55
CA SER A 318 -14.56 7.40 31.48
C SER A 318 -14.04 7.37 30.05
N ASP A 319 -12.70 7.41 29.90
CA ASP A 319 -12.00 7.10 28.68
C ASP A 319 -11.42 5.69 28.74
N LEU A 320 -11.54 4.97 27.64
CA LEU A 320 -10.85 3.71 27.36
C LEU A 320 -9.73 4.00 26.36
N ILE A 321 -8.48 3.97 26.80
CA ILE A 321 -7.30 4.32 26.01
C ILE A 321 -6.58 3.03 25.63
N VAL A 322 -6.40 2.79 24.34
CA VAL A 322 -5.86 1.55 23.81
C VAL A 322 -4.32 1.57 23.80
N ASP A 323 -3.72 0.48 24.23
CA ASP A 323 -2.27 0.24 24.21
C ASP A 323 -1.81 -0.32 22.84
N GLU A 324 -0.54 -0.65 22.76
CA GLU A 324 0.09 -1.24 21.55
C GLU A 324 -0.39 -2.66 21.23
N ASN A 325 -0.95 -3.38 22.22
CA ASN A 325 -1.49 -4.73 22.04
C ASN A 325 -2.98 -4.72 21.70
N GLY A 326 -3.57 -3.53 21.60
CA GLY A 326 -4.99 -3.36 21.32
C GLY A 326 -5.89 -3.47 22.55
N ASN A 327 -5.36 -3.49 23.77
CA ASN A 327 -6.16 -3.53 24.99
C ASN A 327 -6.29 -2.12 25.60
N SER A 328 -7.49 -1.78 26.07
CA SER A 328 -7.65 -0.54 26.83
C SER A 328 -7.28 -0.74 28.31
N ASN A 329 -7.20 0.38 29.03
CA ASN A 329 -7.30 0.35 30.49
C ASN A 329 -8.64 -0.28 30.90
N VAL A 330 -8.68 -0.90 32.08
CA VAL A 330 -9.90 -1.41 32.70
C VAL A 330 -10.60 -0.27 33.45
N VAL A 331 -11.88 -0.07 33.18
CA VAL A 331 -12.75 0.82 33.98
C VAL A 331 -13.50 -0.05 34.97
N SER A 332 -13.17 0.11 36.25
CA SER A 332 -13.71 -0.71 37.35
C SER A 332 -14.73 0.06 38.17
N ASN A 333 -15.38 -0.63 39.11
CA ASN A 333 -16.37 -0.06 40.05
C ASN A 333 -17.64 0.46 39.35
N LEU A 334 -18.02 -0.18 38.25
CA LEU A 334 -19.20 0.15 37.48
C LEU A 334 -20.45 -0.50 38.09
N ASN A 335 -21.57 0.20 38.12
CA ASN A 335 -22.87 -0.37 38.43
C ASN A 335 -23.22 -1.47 37.42
N LEU A 336 -24.00 -2.46 37.82
CA LEU A 336 -24.48 -3.51 36.92
C LEU A 336 -25.62 -2.93 36.07
N GLN A 337 -25.22 -2.40 34.92
CA GLN A 337 -26.14 -1.86 33.91
C GLN A 337 -25.47 -1.92 32.53
N THR A 338 -26.21 -1.62 31.49
CA THR A 338 -25.70 -1.43 30.15
C THR A 338 -24.96 -0.11 30.03
N TYR A 339 -23.74 -0.19 29.51
CA TYR A 339 -22.91 0.96 29.11
C TYR A 339 -22.73 0.97 27.61
N TYR A 340 -22.36 2.13 27.08
CA TYR A 340 -22.15 2.33 25.65
C TYR A 340 -20.74 2.81 25.41
N VAL A 341 -20.11 2.22 24.39
CA VAL A 341 -18.72 2.50 24.02
C VAL A 341 -18.70 3.05 22.61
N LYS A 342 -18.08 4.20 22.42
CA LYS A 342 -17.95 4.87 21.13
C LYS A 342 -16.55 5.41 20.94
N GLU A 343 -15.97 5.25 19.74
CA GLU A 343 -14.68 5.84 19.43
C GLU A 343 -14.77 7.36 19.35
N VAL A 344 -13.86 8.02 20.05
CA VAL A 344 -13.72 9.48 20.09
C VAL A 344 -12.56 9.95 19.21
N SER A 345 -11.52 9.12 19.13
CA SER A 345 -10.34 9.41 18.32
C SER A 345 -9.72 8.11 17.84
N ALA A 346 -9.71 7.92 16.52
CA ALA A 346 -9.01 6.80 15.89
C ALA A 346 -7.50 6.94 16.02
N PRO A 347 -6.75 5.84 16.02
CA PRO A 347 -5.30 5.88 15.95
C PRO A 347 -4.84 6.19 14.54
N TYR A 348 -3.56 6.56 14.40
CA TYR A 348 -2.99 6.89 13.10
C TYR A 348 -3.12 5.73 12.10
N GLY A 349 -3.51 6.06 10.88
CA GLY A 349 -3.68 5.10 9.78
C GLY A 349 -5.03 4.37 9.75
N TYR A 350 -5.93 4.67 10.68
CA TYR A 350 -7.26 4.07 10.72
C TYR A 350 -8.37 5.10 10.56
N VAL A 351 -9.52 4.62 10.13
CA VAL A 351 -10.74 5.42 10.06
C VAL A 351 -11.44 5.41 11.41
N LEU A 352 -12.00 6.54 11.81
CA LEU A 352 -12.80 6.63 13.03
C LEU A 352 -14.01 5.70 12.93
N ASP A 353 -14.14 4.80 13.90
CA ASP A 353 -15.32 3.96 14.04
C ASP A 353 -16.48 4.75 14.63
N THR A 354 -17.53 4.94 13.86
CA THR A 354 -18.72 5.68 14.28
C THR A 354 -19.76 4.83 15.00
N ASN A 355 -19.54 3.50 15.07
CA ASN A 355 -20.46 2.59 15.73
C ASN A 355 -20.50 2.81 17.24
N VAL A 356 -21.65 2.51 17.83
CA VAL A 356 -21.85 2.48 19.28
C VAL A 356 -22.02 1.03 19.70
N TYR A 357 -21.20 0.59 20.64
CA TYR A 357 -21.22 -0.76 21.16
C TYR A 357 -21.84 -0.77 22.55
N SER A 358 -22.79 -1.67 22.80
CA SER A 358 -23.36 -1.86 24.14
C SER A 358 -22.60 -2.95 24.89
N VAL A 359 -22.42 -2.76 26.18
CA VAL A 359 -21.77 -3.73 27.07
C VAL A 359 -22.49 -3.73 28.42
N GLU A 360 -22.87 -4.90 28.89
CA GLU A 360 -23.46 -5.09 30.22
C GLU A 360 -22.38 -5.38 31.23
N ALA A 361 -22.23 -4.52 32.24
CA ALA A 361 -21.30 -4.77 33.34
C ALA A 361 -21.83 -5.91 34.22
N LYS A 362 -21.00 -6.93 34.49
CA LYS A 362 -21.36 -8.11 35.27
C LYS A 362 -20.58 -8.14 36.57
N GLU A 363 -21.24 -8.65 37.61
CA GLU A 363 -20.68 -8.72 38.96
C GLU A 363 -19.34 -9.45 38.98
N ASN A 364 -18.33 -8.79 39.59
CA ASN A 364 -16.98 -9.31 39.77
C ASN A 364 -16.28 -9.80 38.49
N GLN A 365 -16.73 -9.29 37.31
CA GLN A 365 -16.16 -9.64 36.04
C GLN A 365 -15.66 -8.39 35.30
N THR A 366 -14.58 -8.55 34.54
CA THR A 366 -14.20 -7.58 33.51
C THR A 366 -14.79 -8.07 32.19
N VAL A 367 -15.78 -7.37 31.68
CA VAL A 367 -16.40 -7.68 30.38
C VAL A 367 -15.62 -7.00 29.28
N GLU A 368 -15.19 -7.74 28.26
CA GLU A 368 -14.45 -7.22 27.09
C GLU A 368 -15.41 -6.79 25.99
N VAL A 369 -15.24 -5.55 25.52
CA VAL A 369 -15.87 -5.06 24.29
C VAL A 369 -14.87 -5.24 23.14
N GLN A 370 -15.23 -6.04 22.14
CA GLN A 370 -14.39 -6.25 20.97
C GLN A 370 -14.78 -5.32 19.83
N VAL A 371 -13.82 -4.57 19.32
CA VAL A 371 -14.01 -3.61 18.22
C VAL A 371 -12.95 -3.78 17.15
N GLN A 372 -13.27 -3.36 15.93
CA GLN A 372 -12.37 -3.45 14.80
C GLN A 372 -12.38 -2.13 14.01
N ASP A 373 -11.20 -1.63 13.69
CA ASP A 373 -11.06 -0.46 12.82
C ASP A 373 -10.64 -0.84 11.41
N VAL A 374 -11.12 -0.05 10.46
CA VAL A 374 -10.75 -0.16 9.06
C VAL A 374 -9.45 0.61 8.83
N PRO A 375 -8.36 -0.06 8.38
CA PRO A 375 -7.13 0.64 8.05
C PRO A 375 -7.30 1.45 6.76
N GLN A 376 -6.69 2.62 6.71
CA GLN A 376 -6.66 3.46 5.53
C GLN A 376 -5.73 2.87 4.47
N SER A 377 -6.10 2.98 3.20
CA SER A 377 -5.32 2.48 2.08
C SER A 377 -5.53 3.30 0.81
N ASN A 378 -4.64 3.12 -0.17
CA ASN A 378 -4.75 3.74 -1.49
C ASN A 378 -5.29 2.70 -2.47
N LEU A 379 -6.44 2.95 -3.08
CA LEU A 379 -6.88 2.17 -4.23
C LEU A 379 -5.92 2.40 -5.40
N VAL A 380 -5.50 1.34 -6.04
CA VAL A 380 -4.55 1.40 -7.16
C VAL A 380 -5.06 0.60 -8.34
N SER A 381 -4.86 1.17 -9.53
CA SER A 381 -5.09 0.46 -10.79
C SER A 381 -3.88 0.63 -11.70
N LEU A 382 -3.63 1.82 -12.23
CA LEU A 382 -2.42 2.14 -12.99
C LEU A 382 -1.28 2.46 -12.02
N VAL A 383 -0.24 1.62 -11.99
CA VAL A 383 0.92 1.84 -11.10
C VAL A 383 2.11 2.44 -11.82
N LEU A 384 2.27 2.19 -13.13
CA LEU A 384 3.39 2.70 -13.90
C LEU A 384 2.99 2.96 -15.34
N LYS A 385 3.53 4.05 -15.91
CA LYS A 385 3.50 4.38 -17.33
C LYS A 385 4.93 4.59 -17.83
N LYS A 386 5.38 3.68 -18.69
CA LYS A 386 6.66 3.76 -19.37
C LYS A 386 6.52 4.51 -20.69
N ARG A 387 7.51 5.34 -21.03
CA ARG A 387 7.54 6.14 -22.23
C ARG A 387 8.93 6.11 -22.86
N ASP A 388 8.98 6.41 -24.14
CA ASP A 388 10.20 6.75 -24.84
C ASP A 388 10.60 8.20 -24.52
N GLU A 389 11.87 8.47 -24.21
CA GLU A 389 12.37 9.79 -23.81
C GLU A 389 12.10 10.87 -24.88
N LYS A 390 12.11 10.52 -26.18
CA LYS A 390 11.96 11.48 -27.28
C LYS A 390 10.56 11.52 -27.87
N THR A 391 9.92 10.37 -27.99
CA THR A 391 8.68 10.22 -28.74
C THR A 391 7.45 9.97 -27.86
N GLY A 392 7.67 9.81 -26.55
CA GLY A 392 6.61 9.58 -25.56
C GLY A 392 6.01 8.18 -25.68
N ASP A 393 4.76 8.07 -26.09
CA ASP A 393 4.03 6.80 -26.14
C ASP A 393 4.32 5.95 -27.38
N LYS A 394 5.17 6.43 -28.31
CA LYS A 394 5.52 5.71 -29.53
C LYS A 394 6.95 5.19 -29.45
N PRO A 395 7.17 3.87 -29.53
CA PRO A 395 8.54 3.35 -29.56
C PRO A 395 9.26 3.72 -30.85
N GLN A 396 10.59 3.85 -30.80
CA GLN A 396 11.43 4.15 -31.96
C GLN A 396 11.96 2.86 -32.61
N GLY A 397 12.13 2.87 -33.94
CA GLY A 397 12.70 1.77 -34.71
C GLY A 397 11.93 0.45 -34.52
N THR A 398 12.63 -0.62 -34.18
CA THR A 398 12.05 -1.92 -33.87
C THR A 398 11.78 -2.12 -32.37
N GLY A 399 11.93 -1.08 -31.56
CA GLY A 399 11.70 -1.10 -30.13
C GLY A 399 10.23 -1.32 -29.76
N SER A 400 10.01 -1.71 -28.53
CA SER A 400 8.70 -1.94 -27.95
C SER A 400 8.66 -1.43 -26.51
N LEU A 401 7.54 -0.86 -26.06
CA LEU A 401 7.34 -0.53 -24.64
C LEU A 401 6.80 -1.71 -23.84
N LYS A 402 6.49 -2.83 -24.50
CA LYS A 402 5.94 -4.05 -23.88
C LYS A 402 7.06 -4.90 -23.24
N ASP A 403 6.64 -5.62 -22.20
CA ASP A 403 7.49 -6.61 -21.48
C ASP A 403 8.74 -5.99 -20.81
N ALA A 404 8.70 -4.70 -20.44
CA ALA A 404 9.62 -4.16 -19.44
C ALA A 404 9.23 -4.68 -18.05
N HIS A 405 10.17 -5.26 -17.32
CA HIS A 405 9.89 -5.78 -15.99
C HIS A 405 10.36 -4.79 -14.92
N TYR A 406 9.46 -4.54 -13.96
CA TYR A 406 9.71 -3.66 -12.81
C TYR A 406 9.52 -4.42 -11.51
N GLU A 407 10.50 -4.31 -10.62
CA GLU A 407 10.42 -4.79 -9.25
C GLU A 407 9.81 -3.67 -8.39
N PHE A 408 8.69 -3.99 -7.75
CA PHE A 408 8.01 -3.16 -6.78
C PHE A 408 8.27 -3.73 -5.39
N LYS A 409 8.77 -2.92 -4.46
CA LYS A 409 8.94 -3.28 -3.06
C LYS A 409 8.15 -2.36 -2.17
N PHE A 410 7.38 -2.93 -1.27
CA PHE A 410 6.59 -2.19 -0.31
C PHE A 410 7.17 -2.32 1.10
N TYR A 411 7.33 -1.19 1.80
CA TYR A 411 7.92 -1.09 3.13
C TYR A 411 6.94 -0.42 4.10
N GLY A 412 6.85 -0.95 5.32
CA GLY A 412 5.95 -0.48 6.36
C GLY A 412 6.49 0.71 7.16
N GLY A 413 6.89 1.77 6.49
CA GLY A 413 7.39 3.01 7.08
C GLY A 413 7.54 4.10 6.02
N LEU A 414 7.77 5.35 6.42
CA LEU A 414 7.99 6.48 5.49
C LEU A 414 9.49 6.72 5.32
N TYR A 415 10.00 6.54 4.10
CA TYR A 415 11.41 6.67 3.74
C TYR A 415 11.59 7.65 2.59
N ASP A 416 12.58 8.53 2.68
CA ASP A 416 12.96 9.50 1.63
C ASP A 416 13.98 8.92 0.64
N GLU A 417 14.68 7.85 1.05
CA GLU A 417 15.67 7.13 0.26
C GLU A 417 15.29 5.65 0.18
N ASP A 418 15.94 4.91 -0.74
CA ASP A 418 15.69 3.47 -0.86
C ASP A 418 15.95 2.75 0.48
N PRO A 419 14.92 2.16 1.11
CA PRO A 419 15.06 1.52 2.41
C PRO A 419 16.04 0.33 2.40
N ALA A 420 16.24 -0.30 1.24
CA ALA A 420 17.19 -1.40 1.09
C ALA A 420 18.64 -0.97 1.41
N THR A 421 19.00 0.28 1.16
CA THR A 421 20.34 0.83 1.49
C THR A 421 20.61 0.85 2.99
N LYS A 422 19.54 0.83 3.82
CA LYS A 422 19.59 0.77 5.28
C LYS A 422 19.20 -0.63 5.83
N ASN A 423 19.33 -1.66 5.01
CA ASN A 423 19.00 -3.05 5.32
C ASN A 423 17.53 -3.26 5.79
N GLN A 424 16.62 -2.38 5.42
CA GLN A 424 15.21 -2.60 5.66
C GLN A 424 14.67 -3.69 4.73
N LYS A 425 13.90 -4.61 5.27
CA LYS A 425 13.25 -5.66 4.50
C LYS A 425 11.89 -5.18 4.01
N PRO A 426 11.55 -5.40 2.74
CA PRO A 426 10.20 -5.13 2.27
C PRO A 426 9.20 -6.08 2.92
N LEU A 427 7.99 -5.59 3.15
CA LEU A 427 6.86 -6.41 3.58
C LEU A 427 6.31 -7.25 2.44
N LYS A 428 6.35 -6.71 1.22
CA LYS A 428 5.98 -7.42 -0.01
C LYS A 428 6.83 -6.98 -1.19
N THR A 429 6.99 -7.89 -2.14
CA THR A 429 7.72 -7.65 -3.39
C THR A 429 6.93 -8.24 -4.56
N TRP A 430 6.83 -7.49 -5.65
CA TRP A 430 6.22 -7.93 -6.90
C TRP A 430 7.11 -7.60 -8.07
N VAL A 431 7.13 -8.47 -9.07
CA VAL A 431 7.67 -8.15 -10.40
C VAL A 431 6.48 -8.08 -11.35
N LEU A 432 6.27 -6.91 -11.93
CA LEU A 432 5.21 -6.64 -12.88
C LEU A 432 5.81 -6.24 -14.23
N LYS A 433 5.07 -6.45 -15.32
CA LYS A 433 5.54 -6.12 -16.66
C LYS A 433 4.60 -5.20 -17.41
N THR A 434 5.16 -4.37 -18.29
CA THR A 434 4.42 -3.45 -19.13
C THR A 434 3.66 -4.17 -20.26
N ASP A 435 2.50 -3.64 -20.60
CA ASP A 435 1.78 -4.00 -21.83
C ASP A 435 2.33 -3.25 -23.07
N LYS A 436 1.69 -3.47 -24.22
CA LYS A 436 2.06 -2.82 -25.49
C LYS A 436 1.97 -1.28 -25.47
N THR A 437 1.23 -0.71 -24.54
CA THR A 437 1.10 0.73 -24.36
C THR A 437 2.08 1.30 -23.35
N GLY A 438 2.95 0.47 -22.78
CA GLY A 438 3.89 0.84 -21.73
C GLY A 438 3.24 0.98 -20.36
N GLN A 439 2.01 0.48 -20.15
CA GLN A 439 1.31 0.56 -18.87
C GLN A 439 1.49 -0.71 -18.05
N ILE A 440 1.52 -0.52 -16.72
CA ILE A 440 1.38 -1.59 -15.74
C ILE A 440 0.15 -1.30 -14.90
N LEU A 441 -0.82 -2.21 -14.93
CA LEU A 441 -1.92 -2.22 -13.99
C LEU A 441 -1.60 -3.19 -12.85
N MET A 442 -1.97 -2.83 -11.63
CA MET A 442 -1.73 -3.68 -10.46
C MET A 442 -2.77 -4.78 -10.39
N ASN A 443 -2.56 -5.85 -11.13
CA ASN A 443 -3.38 -7.06 -11.13
C ASN A 443 -2.58 -8.27 -11.63
N ASP A 444 -3.14 -9.47 -11.49
CA ASP A 444 -2.44 -10.72 -11.79
C ASP A 444 -2.08 -10.89 -13.27
N SER A 445 -2.74 -10.20 -14.21
CA SER A 445 -2.41 -10.26 -15.64
C SER A 445 -1.06 -9.61 -15.96
N TYR A 446 -0.63 -8.67 -15.15
CA TYR A 446 0.66 -7.98 -15.28
C TYR A 446 1.73 -8.58 -14.38
N LYS A 447 1.37 -9.46 -13.43
CA LYS A 447 2.30 -10.05 -12.47
C LYS A 447 3.13 -11.15 -13.12
N VAL A 448 4.45 -11.00 -13.04
CA VAL A 448 5.43 -12.02 -13.46
C VAL A 448 5.76 -12.93 -12.29
N SER A 449 5.97 -12.35 -11.11
CA SER A 449 6.27 -13.11 -9.88
C SER A 449 6.04 -12.23 -8.64
N GLY A 450 6.13 -12.83 -7.47
CA GLY A 450 6.08 -12.14 -6.18
C GLY A 450 4.84 -12.47 -5.36
N ASP A 451 4.63 -11.67 -4.32
CA ASP A 451 3.60 -11.87 -3.30
C ASP A 451 2.17 -11.62 -3.83
N ASP A 452 1.18 -12.02 -3.04
CA ASP A 452 -0.21 -11.63 -3.28
C ASP A 452 -0.38 -10.12 -3.05
N PHE A 453 -1.24 -9.48 -3.84
CA PHE A 453 -1.56 -8.07 -3.66
C PHE A 453 -2.32 -7.83 -2.35
N TYR A 454 -2.12 -6.66 -1.76
CA TYR A 454 -2.99 -6.21 -0.68
C TYR A 454 -4.40 -5.97 -1.21
N LYS A 455 -5.38 -6.29 -0.39
CA LYS A 455 -6.80 -6.05 -0.69
C LYS A 455 -7.45 -5.31 0.47
N ASP A 456 -8.33 -4.40 0.16
CA ASP A 456 -9.18 -3.72 1.13
C ASP A 456 -10.33 -4.61 1.61
N PHE A 457 -11.22 -4.06 2.42
CA PHE A 457 -12.39 -4.76 2.97
C PHE A 457 -13.42 -5.16 1.90
N ASP A 458 -13.42 -4.53 0.71
CA ASP A 458 -14.24 -4.88 -0.46
C ASP A 458 -13.55 -5.89 -1.37
N GLY A 459 -12.33 -6.30 -1.07
CA GLY A 459 -11.51 -7.19 -1.90
C GLY A 459 -10.83 -6.50 -3.09
N LYS A 460 -10.87 -5.16 -3.17
CA LYS A 460 -10.19 -4.37 -4.21
C LYS A 460 -8.70 -4.26 -3.90
N ILE A 461 -7.89 -4.31 -4.95
CA ILE A 461 -6.44 -4.16 -4.81
C ILE A 461 -6.11 -2.74 -4.35
N CYS A 462 -5.27 -2.67 -3.32
CA CYS A 462 -4.86 -1.42 -2.70
C CYS A 462 -3.39 -1.46 -2.28
N LEU A 463 -2.84 -0.31 -1.94
CA LEU A 463 -1.55 -0.16 -1.26
C LEU A 463 -1.78 0.41 0.14
N PRO A 464 -1.21 -0.21 1.18
CA PRO A 464 -1.24 0.31 2.54
C PRO A 464 -0.49 1.64 2.67
N LEU A 465 -0.54 2.25 3.85
CA LEU A 465 0.37 3.33 4.24
C LEU A 465 1.80 2.78 4.34
N GLY A 466 2.78 3.56 3.89
CA GLY A 466 4.18 3.13 3.88
C GLY A 466 4.96 3.76 2.74
N THR A 467 5.98 3.05 2.26
CA THR A 467 6.79 3.49 1.12
C THR A 467 6.81 2.39 0.06
N ILE A 468 6.58 2.77 -1.19
CA ILE A 468 6.75 1.90 -2.33
C ILE A 468 7.97 2.36 -3.13
N THR A 469 8.85 1.41 -3.49
CA THR A 469 9.97 1.63 -4.41
C THR A 469 9.75 0.85 -5.68
N VAL A 470 10.22 1.40 -6.80
CA VAL A 470 10.09 0.81 -8.11
C VAL A 470 11.43 0.88 -8.83
N LYS A 471 11.89 -0.24 -9.36
CA LYS A 471 13.14 -0.36 -10.10
C LYS A 471 12.92 -1.20 -11.34
N GLU A 472 13.43 -0.76 -12.47
CA GLU A 472 13.48 -1.62 -13.65
C GLU A 472 14.50 -2.73 -13.45
N VAL A 473 14.12 -3.98 -13.74
CA VAL A 473 14.98 -5.17 -13.63
C VAL A 473 15.24 -5.82 -14.97
N GLN A 474 14.42 -5.48 -15.97
CA GLN A 474 14.59 -5.89 -17.35
C GLN A 474 14.02 -4.83 -18.28
N PRO A 475 14.80 -4.23 -19.17
CA PRO A 475 14.30 -3.28 -20.15
C PRO A 475 13.45 -4.00 -21.21
N PRO A 476 12.53 -3.29 -21.88
CA PRO A 476 11.83 -3.85 -23.01
C PRO A 476 12.74 -3.85 -24.25
N GLN A 477 12.32 -4.57 -25.29
CA GLN A 477 13.08 -4.65 -26.52
C GLN A 477 13.44 -3.27 -27.06
N GLY A 478 14.71 -3.05 -27.32
CA GLY A 478 15.22 -1.84 -27.95
C GLY A 478 15.52 -0.67 -27.02
N TYR A 479 15.41 -0.87 -25.70
CA TYR A 479 15.67 0.18 -24.71
C TYR A 479 16.82 -0.20 -23.79
N LEU A 480 17.46 0.82 -23.23
CA LEU A 480 18.46 0.68 -22.19
C LEU A 480 17.79 0.53 -20.84
N LEU A 481 18.38 -0.29 -19.96
CA LEU A 481 17.93 -0.45 -18.58
C LEU A 481 17.97 0.87 -17.81
N ASP A 482 16.87 1.27 -17.20
CA ASP A 482 16.83 2.37 -16.25
C ASP A 482 17.26 1.90 -14.86
N SER A 483 18.45 2.29 -14.46
CA SER A 483 18.99 1.93 -13.15
C SER A 483 18.43 2.74 -11.98
N ARG A 484 17.61 3.77 -12.23
CA ARG A 484 17.02 4.63 -11.19
C ARG A 484 16.04 3.86 -10.33
N ILE A 485 15.96 4.25 -9.07
CA ILE A 485 14.95 3.74 -8.14
C ILE A 485 13.98 4.86 -7.87
N TYR A 486 12.72 4.62 -8.14
CA TYR A 486 11.63 5.56 -7.89
C TYR A 486 11.01 5.25 -6.53
N ILE A 487 10.74 6.28 -5.74
CA ILE A 487 10.28 6.15 -4.36
C ILE A 487 9.04 7.01 -4.17
N GLN A 488 8.02 6.46 -3.52
CA GLN A 488 6.84 7.22 -3.13
C GLN A 488 6.39 6.85 -1.72
N LYS A 489 6.17 7.87 -0.90
CA LYS A 489 5.58 7.75 0.43
C LYS A 489 4.05 7.81 0.34
N LEU A 490 3.40 6.88 1.02
CA LEU A 490 1.95 6.77 1.12
C LEU A 490 1.55 7.07 2.55
N ASP A 491 1.10 8.30 2.79
CA ASP A 491 0.73 8.82 4.09
C ASP A 491 -0.76 9.17 4.12
N THR A 492 -1.39 9.18 5.30
CA THR A 492 -2.84 9.45 5.48
C THR A 492 -3.27 10.87 5.13
N LYS A 493 -2.37 11.86 5.23
CA LYS A 493 -2.69 13.30 5.10
C LYS A 493 -3.90 13.75 5.94
N ASN A 494 -4.10 13.13 7.10
CA ASN A 494 -5.23 13.39 8.00
C ASN A 494 -6.61 13.15 7.36
N SER A 495 -6.71 12.32 6.35
CA SER A 495 -7.98 11.90 5.77
C SER A 495 -8.82 11.12 6.79
N GLN A 496 -10.14 11.31 6.76
CA GLN A 496 -11.09 10.47 7.51
C GLN A 496 -11.68 9.35 6.65
N SER A 497 -11.24 9.21 5.41
CA SER A 497 -11.70 8.18 4.48
C SER A 497 -10.86 6.91 4.60
N ALA A 498 -11.48 5.74 4.45
CA ALA A 498 -10.80 4.47 4.33
C ALA A 498 -9.93 4.39 3.07
N HIS A 499 -10.39 5.03 1.99
CA HIS A 499 -9.62 5.17 0.76
C HIS A 499 -9.05 6.58 0.67
N ILE A 500 -7.73 6.66 0.59
CA ILE A 500 -6.98 7.90 0.42
C ILE A 500 -6.41 7.98 -1.00
N ASP A 501 -6.30 9.19 -1.56
CA ASP A 501 -5.74 9.44 -2.89
C ASP A 501 -4.37 10.13 -2.76
N VAL A 502 -3.40 9.39 -2.28
CA VAL A 502 -2.00 9.85 -2.16
C VAL A 502 -1.13 9.22 -3.23
N PHE A 503 -1.41 7.97 -3.58
CA PHE A 503 -0.66 7.26 -4.62
C PHE A 503 -0.80 7.95 -5.98
N LYS A 504 0.34 8.14 -6.66
CA LYS A 504 0.41 8.59 -8.06
C LYS A 504 1.17 7.56 -8.87
N SER A 505 0.67 7.23 -10.04
CA SER A 505 1.38 6.30 -10.94
C SER A 505 2.74 6.86 -11.32
N PHE A 506 3.74 5.99 -11.36
CA PHE A 506 5.09 6.34 -11.80
C PHE A 506 5.10 6.61 -13.30
N SER A 507 5.78 7.69 -13.71
CA SER A 507 6.06 7.98 -15.12
C SER A 507 7.56 7.79 -15.35
N VAL A 508 7.91 6.84 -16.21
CA VAL A 508 9.29 6.45 -16.49
C VAL A 508 9.59 6.70 -17.97
N GLU A 509 10.70 7.37 -18.23
CA GLU A 509 11.17 7.66 -19.59
C GLU A 509 12.51 6.98 -19.81
N ASP A 510 12.60 6.15 -20.84
CA ASP A 510 13.79 5.38 -21.16
C ASP A 510 14.40 5.80 -22.49
N LYS A 511 15.71 5.61 -22.55
CA LYS A 511 16.51 5.84 -23.75
C LYS A 511 16.48 4.60 -24.63
N VAL A 512 16.16 4.80 -25.90
CA VAL A 512 16.30 3.74 -26.89
C VAL A 512 17.78 3.45 -27.12
N ASN A 513 18.15 2.17 -27.27
CA ASN A 513 19.48 1.81 -27.70
C ASN A 513 19.69 2.19 -29.17
N ARG A 514 20.90 2.53 -29.56
CA ARG A 514 21.22 2.96 -30.91
C ARG A 514 22.66 2.65 -31.30
N ILE A 515 22.85 2.40 -32.59
CA ILE A 515 24.15 2.29 -33.20
C ILE A 515 24.14 3.07 -34.51
N LYS A 516 25.26 3.71 -34.84
CA LYS A 516 25.44 4.48 -36.06
C LYS A 516 26.58 3.88 -36.85
N LEU A 517 26.35 3.52 -38.12
CA LEU A 517 27.36 3.15 -39.08
C LEU A 517 27.63 4.35 -39.99
N VAL A 518 28.90 4.65 -40.21
CA VAL A 518 29.36 5.73 -41.09
C VAL A 518 30.26 5.09 -42.18
N LYS A 519 29.72 5.05 -43.37
CA LYS A 519 30.41 4.49 -44.55
C LYS A 519 31.14 5.60 -45.27
N VAL A 520 32.45 5.46 -45.41
CA VAL A 520 33.28 6.49 -46.05
C VAL A 520 34.29 5.86 -47.03
N GLN A 521 34.85 6.70 -47.90
CA GLN A 521 35.99 6.34 -48.72
C GLN A 521 37.24 6.18 -47.86
N GLU A 522 38.02 5.10 -48.06
CA GLU A 522 39.23 4.82 -47.31
C GLU A 522 40.17 6.05 -47.20
N GLY A 523 40.57 6.32 -45.96
CA GLY A 523 41.48 7.44 -45.63
C GLY A 523 40.91 8.83 -45.79
N THR A 524 39.59 8.97 -45.93
CA THR A 524 38.92 10.29 -46.05
C THR A 524 37.65 10.32 -45.19
N ASP A 525 37.06 11.51 -45.03
CA ASP A 525 35.71 11.68 -44.41
C ASP A 525 34.59 11.81 -45.46
N ILE A 526 34.84 11.41 -46.69
CA ILE A 526 33.83 11.46 -47.75
C ILE A 526 32.83 10.32 -47.52
N GLY A 527 31.60 10.70 -47.13
CA GLY A 527 30.48 9.77 -46.96
C GLY A 527 30.03 9.12 -48.27
N LEU A 528 29.79 7.80 -48.23
CA LEU A 528 29.33 7.03 -49.37
C LEU A 528 27.81 6.78 -49.28
N SER A 529 27.02 7.58 -50.00
CA SER A 529 25.58 7.47 -50.06
C SER A 529 25.12 6.38 -51.01
N GLY A 530 24.15 5.56 -50.64
CA GLY A 530 23.56 4.52 -51.46
C GLY A 530 24.27 3.14 -51.38
N VAL A 531 25.19 2.98 -50.48
CA VAL A 531 25.79 1.66 -50.16
C VAL A 531 24.76 0.84 -49.40
N LYS A 532 24.60 -0.45 -49.76
CA LYS A 532 23.59 -1.33 -49.18
C LYS A 532 24.20 -2.40 -48.33
N PHE A 533 23.57 -2.60 -47.14
CA PHE A 533 23.94 -3.61 -46.16
C PHE A 533 22.77 -4.55 -45.93
N LYS A 534 23.05 -5.80 -45.69
CA LYS A 534 22.15 -6.77 -45.05
C LYS A 534 22.36 -6.73 -43.56
N HIS A 535 21.33 -6.42 -42.84
CA HIS A 535 21.29 -6.48 -41.38
C HIS A 535 20.53 -7.74 -40.95
N THR A 536 21.20 -8.68 -40.29
CA THR A 536 20.60 -9.88 -39.71
C THR A 536 20.60 -9.79 -38.20
N MET A 537 19.53 -10.30 -37.57
CA MET A 537 19.35 -10.33 -36.11
C MET A 537 19.06 -11.77 -35.68
N GLU A 538 19.64 -12.20 -34.57
CA GLU A 538 19.37 -13.50 -33.98
C GLU A 538 17.88 -13.74 -33.72
N SER A 539 17.17 -12.70 -33.31
CA SER A 539 15.75 -12.73 -33.01
C SER A 539 14.82 -12.78 -34.23
N PHE A 540 15.38 -12.54 -35.45
CA PHE A 540 14.59 -12.51 -36.67
C PHE A 540 15.38 -13.10 -37.84
N PRO A 541 14.91 -14.21 -38.47
CA PRO A 541 15.71 -15.02 -39.42
C PRO A 541 15.86 -14.38 -40.81
N PHE A 542 15.12 -13.31 -41.13
CA PHE A 542 15.19 -12.67 -42.44
C PHE A 542 16.02 -11.39 -42.36
N PRO A 543 16.95 -11.16 -43.35
CA PRO A 543 17.75 -9.95 -43.36
C PRO A 543 16.91 -8.72 -43.74
N PHE A 544 17.22 -7.62 -43.09
CA PHE A 544 16.74 -6.28 -43.50
C PHE A 544 17.77 -5.64 -44.42
N GLU A 545 17.30 -4.91 -45.45
CA GLU A 545 18.15 -4.09 -46.28
C GLU A 545 18.23 -2.67 -45.74
N GLU A 546 19.44 -2.24 -45.40
CA GLU A 546 19.77 -0.91 -44.97
C GLU A 546 20.59 -0.19 -46.04
N THR A 547 20.30 1.10 -46.24
CA THR A 547 21.01 1.89 -47.28
C THR A 547 21.55 3.17 -46.63
N THR A 548 22.83 3.49 -46.93
CA THR A 548 23.45 4.72 -46.44
C THR A 548 22.78 5.96 -47.01
N ASN A 549 22.55 6.96 -46.17
CA ASN A 549 21.99 8.27 -46.52
C ASN A 549 23.00 9.17 -47.23
N GLU A 550 22.66 10.40 -47.53
CA GLU A 550 23.51 11.40 -48.22
C GLU A 550 24.84 11.68 -47.54
N LYS A 551 24.94 11.40 -46.24
CA LYS A 551 26.15 11.53 -45.46
C LYS A 551 26.94 10.25 -45.32
N GLY A 552 26.46 9.18 -45.96
CA GLY A 552 27.06 7.84 -45.82
C GLY A 552 26.67 7.13 -44.52
N GLU A 553 25.59 7.54 -43.85
CA GLU A 553 25.21 7.06 -42.51
C GLU A 553 24.03 6.08 -42.54
N ILE A 554 24.08 5.05 -41.70
CA ILE A 554 22.92 4.26 -41.28
C ILE A 554 22.81 4.41 -39.79
N GLU A 555 21.64 4.86 -39.29
CA GLU A 555 21.33 4.91 -37.85
C GLU A 555 20.25 3.89 -37.54
N LEU A 556 20.54 2.95 -36.67
CA LEU A 556 19.60 1.96 -36.17
C LEU A 556 19.26 2.26 -34.73
N VAL A 557 17.99 2.19 -34.43
CA VAL A 557 17.46 2.45 -33.08
C VAL A 557 16.46 1.35 -32.70
N GLY A 558 16.40 1.04 -31.41
CA GLY A 558 15.44 0.07 -30.92
C GLY A 558 15.81 -1.37 -31.24
N LEU A 559 17.09 -1.68 -31.23
CA LEU A 559 17.62 -3.00 -31.59
C LEU A 559 17.21 -4.06 -30.58
N SER A 560 16.84 -5.25 -31.07
CA SER A 560 16.50 -6.40 -30.24
C SER A 560 17.75 -7.00 -29.56
N LYS A 561 17.53 -7.68 -28.45
CA LYS A 561 18.57 -8.44 -27.76
C LYS A 561 19.13 -9.56 -28.66
N GLY A 562 20.43 -9.85 -28.55
CA GLY A 562 21.12 -10.93 -29.22
C GLY A 562 22.17 -10.45 -30.20
N LYS A 563 22.64 -11.37 -31.07
CA LYS A 563 23.64 -11.08 -32.07
C LYS A 563 23.06 -10.35 -33.27
N HIS A 564 23.76 -9.32 -33.70
CA HIS A 564 23.48 -8.55 -34.92
C HIS A 564 24.69 -8.63 -35.86
N THR A 565 24.40 -8.73 -37.16
CA THR A 565 25.45 -8.78 -38.19
C THR A 565 25.09 -7.84 -39.32
N PHE A 566 26.02 -6.98 -39.73
CA PHE A 566 25.96 -6.16 -40.91
C PHE A 566 26.90 -6.70 -41.97
N GLU A 567 26.42 -6.94 -43.19
CA GLU A 567 27.22 -7.38 -44.33
C GLU A 567 26.93 -6.46 -45.52
N GLU A 568 27.96 -5.82 -46.02
CA GLU A 568 27.84 -5.02 -47.27
C GLU A 568 27.63 -5.97 -48.42
N PHE A 569 26.53 -5.83 -49.16
CA PHE A 569 26.24 -6.68 -50.34
C PHE A 569 26.18 -5.91 -51.62
N LYS A 570 26.13 -4.58 -51.60
CA LYS A 570 26.20 -3.72 -52.75
C LYS A 570 26.87 -2.40 -52.41
N THR A 571 27.99 -2.13 -53.14
CA THR A 571 28.69 -0.86 -53.04
C THR A 571 28.35 0.06 -54.24
N LEU A 572 28.95 1.22 -54.22
CA LEU A 572 28.87 2.18 -55.32
C LEU A 572 29.85 1.80 -56.47
N ASP A 573 29.53 2.28 -57.65
CA ASP A 573 30.44 2.12 -58.81
C ASP A 573 31.80 2.79 -58.50
N GLY A 574 32.87 2.11 -58.89
CA GLY A 574 34.25 2.56 -58.67
C GLY A 574 34.83 2.19 -57.29
N TYR A 575 34.08 1.51 -56.43
CA TYR A 575 34.56 1.00 -55.14
C TYR A 575 34.68 -0.53 -55.12
N VAL A 576 35.52 -1.02 -54.22
CA VAL A 576 35.65 -2.46 -53.93
C VAL A 576 34.61 -2.79 -52.87
N LEU A 577 33.81 -3.83 -53.09
CA LEU A 577 32.85 -4.34 -52.14
C LEU A 577 33.63 -5.03 -50.99
N ASP A 578 33.29 -4.64 -49.75
CA ASP A 578 33.88 -5.30 -48.55
C ASP A 578 32.87 -6.31 -47.97
N PHE A 579 33.16 -7.58 -48.14
CA PHE A 579 32.33 -8.68 -47.65
C PHE A 579 32.58 -9.02 -46.17
N LYS A 580 33.40 -8.26 -45.47
CA LYS A 580 33.71 -8.56 -44.08
C LYS A 580 32.48 -8.20 -43.19
N PRO A 581 31.86 -9.20 -42.52
CA PRO A 581 30.73 -8.91 -41.65
C PRO A 581 31.19 -8.13 -40.41
N ILE A 582 30.33 -7.22 -39.98
CA ILE A 582 30.47 -6.46 -38.75
C ILE A 582 29.51 -7.06 -37.75
N GLU A 583 30.02 -7.55 -36.64
CA GLU A 583 29.22 -8.22 -35.61
C GLU A 583 29.25 -7.44 -34.31
N PHE A 584 28.07 -7.36 -33.65
CA PHE A 584 27.92 -6.82 -32.32
C PHE A 584 26.77 -7.49 -31.58
N PHE A 585 26.69 -7.27 -30.26
CA PHE A 585 25.67 -7.86 -29.41
C PHE A 585 24.91 -6.80 -28.67
N VAL A 586 23.58 -6.93 -28.61
CA VAL A 586 22.72 -6.21 -27.69
C VAL A 586 22.52 -7.09 -26.47
N LEU A 587 22.97 -6.59 -25.31
CA LEU A 587 22.95 -7.30 -24.04
C LEU A 587 21.57 -7.29 -23.38
N GLU A 588 21.44 -7.97 -22.24
CA GLU A 588 20.20 -8.06 -21.45
C GLU A 588 19.72 -6.68 -20.97
N ASP A 589 20.63 -5.77 -20.66
CA ASP A 589 20.35 -4.40 -20.23
C ASP A 589 20.13 -3.43 -21.40
N GLY A 590 20.05 -3.93 -22.63
CA GLY A 590 19.89 -3.15 -23.84
C GLY A 590 21.17 -2.46 -24.33
N SER A 591 22.28 -2.54 -23.60
CA SER A 591 23.54 -1.95 -24.02
C SER A 591 24.15 -2.72 -25.20
N ILE A 592 24.99 -2.05 -26.00
CA ILE A 592 25.65 -2.64 -27.16
C ILE A 592 27.08 -2.95 -26.80
N SER A 593 27.50 -4.17 -27.08
CA SER A 593 28.87 -4.66 -26.85
C SER A 593 29.51 -5.17 -28.14
N GLY A 594 30.84 -5.11 -28.21
CA GLY A 594 31.62 -5.56 -29.33
C GLY A 594 32.05 -4.48 -30.33
N LEU A 595 31.46 -3.31 -30.29
CA LEU A 595 31.78 -2.15 -31.15
C LEU A 595 31.55 -0.84 -30.42
N ASP A 596 32.14 0.24 -30.94
CA ASP A 596 31.84 1.61 -30.54
C ASP A 596 30.42 2.02 -30.99
N SER A 597 29.81 2.99 -30.33
CA SER A 597 28.49 3.53 -30.70
C SER A 597 28.44 4.12 -32.12
N ILE A 598 29.61 4.41 -32.70
CA ILE A 598 29.80 4.84 -34.09
C ILE A 598 30.78 3.88 -34.75
N ILE A 599 30.31 3.15 -35.74
CA ILE A 599 31.10 2.20 -36.54
C ILE A 599 31.54 2.91 -37.81
N ARG A 600 32.84 3.09 -37.98
CA ARG A 600 33.40 3.61 -39.20
C ARG A 600 33.78 2.47 -40.13
N VAL A 601 33.24 2.46 -41.36
CA VAL A 601 33.50 1.44 -42.36
C VAL A 601 34.01 2.12 -43.61
N GLU A 602 35.14 1.64 -44.14
CA GLU A 602 35.80 2.25 -45.28
C GLU A 602 35.70 1.35 -46.51
N ASN A 603 35.39 1.93 -47.66
CA ASN A 603 35.55 1.24 -48.94
C ASN A 603 36.73 1.80 -49.71
N LYS A 604 37.51 0.88 -50.28
CA LYS A 604 38.63 1.18 -51.17
C LYS A 604 38.12 1.58 -52.52
N VAL A 605 38.72 2.60 -53.10
CA VAL A 605 38.53 2.90 -54.50
C VAL A 605 39.10 1.77 -55.32
N ARG A 606 38.33 1.32 -56.34
CA ARG A 606 38.77 0.22 -57.22
C ARG A 606 40.01 0.67 -57.98
N PRO A 607 41.06 -0.14 -58.07
CA PRO A 607 42.21 0.14 -58.94
C PRO A 607 41.76 0.27 -60.39
N TYR A 608 42.43 1.16 -61.14
CA TYR A 608 42.18 1.31 -62.54
C TYR A 608 43.21 0.60 -63.39
N SER A 609 42.96 0.45 -64.71
CA SER A 609 43.90 -0.08 -65.70
C SER A 609 44.19 0.96 -66.75
N LEU A 610 45.43 0.97 -67.25
CA LEU A 610 45.91 1.81 -68.33
C LEU A 610 46.05 0.95 -69.61
N LYS A 611 45.25 1.28 -70.61
CA LYS A 611 45.35 0.72 -71.94
C LYS A 611 46.08 1.69 -72.86
N ILE A 612 47.16 1.30 -73.41
CA ILE A 612 47.95 2.05 -74.44
C ILE A 612 47.65 1.45 -75.81
N VAL A 613 47.18 2.32 -76.71
CA VAL A 613 46.95 1.97 -78.12
C VAL A 613 48.06 2.55 -78.96
N LYS A 614 48.79 1.71 -79.61
CA LYS A 614 49.89 2.14 -80.45
C LYS A 614 49.52 2.15 -81.94
N LYS A 615 49.67 3.33 -82.54
CA LYS A 615 49.30 3.55 -83.95
C LYS A 615 50.44 4.23 -84.73
N ASN A 616 50.35 4.18 -86.07
CA ASN A 616 51.15 5.00 -86.99
C ASN A 616 50.41 6.25 -87.36
N GLU A 617 50.99 7.15 -88.18
CA GLU A 617 50.39 8.37 -88.68
C GLU A 617 49.15 8.13 -89.56
N ALA A 618 48.97 6.95 -90.13
CA ALA A 618 47.77 6.51 -90.82
C ALA A 618 46.75 5.82 -89.99
N HIS A 619 46.87 5.94 -88.63
CA HIS A 619 46.01 5.32 -87.60
C HIS A 619 45.95 3.81 -87.63
N GLN A 620 46.88 3.15 -88.28
CA GLN A 620 47.02 1.65 -88.23
C GLN A 620 47.69 1.22 -86.94
N LEU A 621 47.24 0.10 -86.36
CA LEU A 621 47.77 -0.46 -85.13
C LEU A 621 49.19 -1.01 -85.37
N LEU A 622 50.05 -0.86 -84.37
CA LEU A 622 51.48 -1.27 -84.45
C LEU A 622 51.85 -2.25 -83.34
N ASP A 623 52.29 -3.41 -83.72
CA ASP A 623 52.83 -4.44 -82.83
C ASP A 623 54.32 -4.30 -82.57
N GLY A 624 54.81 -4.84 -81.43
CA GLY A 624 56.17 -4.88 -81.06
C GLY A 624 56.77 -3.62 -80.43
N ALA A 625 55.93 -2.61 -80.14
CA ALA A 625 56.37 -1.55 -79.29
C ALA A 625 56.51 -2.02 -77.86
N VAL A 626 57.56 -1.68 -77.15
CA VAL A 626 57.66 -1.95 -75.71
C VAL A 626 57.44 -0.67 -74.94
N PHE A 627 56.45 -0.71 -74.06
CA PHE A 627 56.14 0.38 -73.09
C PHE A 627 56.55 -0.03 -71.70
N GLY A 628 57.18 0.91 -70.97
CA GLY A 628 57.45 0.80 -69.54
C GLY A 628 56.58 1.72 -68.78
N LEU A 629 56.11 1.20 -67.63
CA LEU A 629 55.40 1.98 -66.58
C LEU A 629 56.39 2.17 -65.42
N PHE A 630 56.60 3.38 -64.97
CA PHE A 630 57.60 3.77 -63.98
C PHE A 630 56.98 4.59 -62.84
N LYS A 631 57.66 4.54 -61.63
CA LYS A 631 57.23 5.38 -60.48
C LYS A 631 57.87 6.76 -60.48
N ASP A 632 58.97 6.93 -61.18
CA ASP A 632 59.74 8.17 -61.22
C ASP A 632 59.78 8.79 -62.64
N LYS A 633 59.91 10.07 -62.69
CA LYS A 633 59.98 10.84 -63.96
C LYS A 633 61.19 10.53 -64.81
N GLU A 634 62.26 10.18 -64.18
CA GLU A 634 63.53 9.78 -64.80
C GLU A 634 63.42 8.41 -65.47
N CYS A 635 62.30 7.65 -65.15
CA CYS A 635 62.05 6.31 -65.64
C CYS A 635 63.15 5.32 -65.25
N THR A 636 63.59 5.39 -64.03
CA THR A 636 64.63 4.49 -63.43
C THR A 636 63.99 3.39 -62.61
N ASP A 637 62.85 3.68 -61.89
CA ASP A 637 62.10 2.70 -61.12
C ASP A 637 60.97 2.11 -61.97
N CYS A 638 61.29 1.00 -62.62
CA CYS A 638 60.38 0.33 -63.55
C CYS A 638 59.41 -0.60 -62.79
N ILE A 639 58.12 -0.33 -62.88
CA ILE A 639 57.03 -1.17 -62.29
C ILE A 639 56.85 -2.41 -63.20
N GLU A 640 56.65 -2.16 -64.50
CA GLU A 640 56.37 -3.25 -65.46
C GLU A 640 56.72 -2.81 -66.89
N GLN A 641 57.10 -3.75 -67.74
CA GLN A 641 57.25 -3.50 -69.17
C GLN A 641 56.41 -4.50 -69.93
N LYS A 642 55.69 -4.01 -70.94
CA LYS A 642 54.89 -4.84 -71.82
C LYS A 642 55.08 -4.48 -73.29
N THR A 643 54.86 -5.47 -74.12
CA THR A 643 54.98 -5.32 -75.61
C THR A 643 53.58 -5.26 -76.22
N THR A 644 53.36 -4.34 -77.15
CA THR A 644 52.07 -4.24 -77.88
C THR A 644 51.86 -5.49 -78.73
N LYS A 645 50.61 -6.05 -78.54
CA LYS A 645 50.02 -7.10 -79.37
C LYS A 645 48.71 -6.59 -79.89
N ASP A 646 48.39 -6.78 -81.19
CA ASP A 646 47.23 -6.17 -81.87
C ASP A 646 47.17 -4.64 -81.64
N GLY A 647 48.38 -4.02 -81.56
CA GLY A 647 48.53 -2.60 -81.28
C GLY A 647 48.25 -2.14 -79.86
N VAL A 648 48.00 -3.04 -78.91
CA VAL A 648 47.54 -2.68 -77.55
C VAL A 648 48.47 -3.26 -76.48
N VAL A 649 48.66 -2.51 -75.43
CA VAL A 649 49.26 -3.02 -74.17
C VAL A 649 48.48 -2.46 -73.02
N GLN A 650 48.27 -3.27 -71.93
CA GLN A 650 47.48 -2.87 -70.76
C GLN A 650 48.28 -3.10 -69.46
N PHE A 651 48.29 -2.07 -68.59
CA PHE A 651 48.87 -2.16 -67.26
C PHE A 651 47.69 -2.18 -66.27
N GLU A 652 47.68 -3.09 -65.30
CA GLU A 652 46.59 -3.34 -64.36
C GLU A 652 46.93 -2.85 -62.94
N ASN A 653 45.89 -2.73 -62.09
CA ASN A 653 46.05 -2.46 -60.65
C ASN A 653 46.72 -1.12 -60.33
N LEU A 654 46.47 -0.08 -61.12
CA LEU A 654 47.00 1.25 -60.88
C LEU A 654 46.14 1.94 -59.78
N LYS A 655 46.79 2.60 -58.85
CA LYS A 655 46.13 3.22 -57.69
C LYS A 655 45.74 4.65 -58.01
N ASN A 656 44.61 5.04 -57.47
CA ASN A 656 44.14 6.44 -57.53
C ASN A 656 45.12 7.39 -56.83
N LYS A 657 45.27 8.58 -57.36
CA LYS A 657 46.18 9.66 -56.86
C LYS A 657 47.67 9.33 -56.86
N GLU A 658 48.08 8.14 -57.35
CA GLU A 658 49.49 7.84 -57.58
C GLU A 658 49.88 8.39 -58.98
N MET A 659 51.10 8.98 -59.09
CA MET A 659 51.69 9.37 -60.35
C MET A 659 52.44 8.23 -60.97
N TYR A 660 52.11 7.94 -62.21
CA TYR A 660 52.80 6.94 -63.02
C TYR A 660 53.43 7.63 -64.26
N TYR A 661 54.55 7.16 -64.65
CA TYR A 661 55.27 7.67 -65.81
C TYR A 661 55.34 6.57 -66.89
N ILE A 662 54.93 6.95 -68.11
CA ILE A 662 54.84 6.04 -69.26
C ILE A 662 55.89 6.43 -70.27
N LYS A 663 56.67 5.48 -70.74
CA LYS A 663 57.71 5.72 -71.74
C LYS A 663 57.79 4.57 -72.76
N GLU A 664 57.85 4.91 -73.98
CA GLU A 664 58.20 3.92 -74.99
C GLU A 664 59.68 3.51 -74.84
N ILE A 665 59.97 2.23 -74.51
CA ILE A 665 61.31 1.71 -74.36
C ILE A 665 61.91 1.28 -75.68
N LYS A 666 61.04 0.66 -76.49
CA LYS A 666 61.43 0.20 -77.84
C LYS A 666 60.33 0.46 -78.84
N ALA A 667 60.65 1.10 -79.97
CA ALA A 667 59.70 1.29 -81.05
C ALA A 667 59.44 0.03 -81.83
N PRO A 668 58.34 -0.12 -82.54
CA PRO A 668 58.09 -1.13 -83.54
C PRO A 668 59.15 -1.05 -84.64
N SER A 669 59.44 -2.20 -85.28
CA SER A 669 60.42 -2.23 -86.39
C SER A 669 59.99 -1.31 -87.54
N GLY A 670 60.90 -0.43 -87.94
CA GLY A 670 60.65 0.55 -88.99
C GLY A 670 60.06 1.86 -88.60
N TYR A 671 59.91 2.09 -87.30
CA TYR A 671 59.37 3.34 -86.76
C TYR A 671 60.38 4.04 -85.82
N GLN A 672 60.27 5.38 -85.77
CA GLN A 672 61.07 6.16 -84.84
C GLN A 672 60.52 6.03 -83.39
N LYS A 673 61.47 5.87 -82.48
CA LYS A 673 61.11 5.80 -81.04
C LYS A 673 60.62 7.13 -80.51
N ASN A 674 59.45 7.15 -79.83
CA ASN A 674 59.04 8.27 -79.10
C ASN A 674 59.89 8.42 -77.84
N LYS A 675 60.47 9.65 -77.60
CA LYS A 675 61.39 9.92 -76.49
C LYS A 675 60.68 10.57 -75.32
N ASP A 676 59.39 10.92 -75.48
CA ASP A 676 58.64 11.66 -74.48
C ASP A 676 58.25 10.74 -73.31
N VAL A 677 58.32 11.29 -72.11
CA VAL A 677 57.81 10.69 -70.92
C VAL A 677 56.49 11.29 -70.58
N TYR A 678 55.43 10.53 -70.43
CA TYR A 678 54.12 10.94 -70.15
C TYR A 678 53.81 10.66 -68.67
N CYS A 679 53.46 11.69 -67.89
CA CYS A 679 53.00 11.58 -66.50
C CYS A 679 51.48 11.33 -66.49
N LEU A 680 51.04 10.18 -65.92
CA LEU A 680 49.65 9.82 -65.71
C LEU A 680 49.30 9.97 -64.22
N ASN A 681 48.26 10.70 -63.97
CA ASN A 681 47.65 10.79 -62.66
C ASN A 681 46.12 10.69 -62.82
N THR A 682 45.44 10.13 -61.83
CA THR A 682 44.00 10.03 -61.78
C THR A 682 43.45 10.58 -60.49
N ASP A 683 42.28 11.18 -60.52
CA ASP A 683 41.51 11.55 -59.34
C ASP A 683 40.12 10.93 -59.48
N PHE A 684 39.75 10.16 -58.45
CA PHE A 684 38.46 9.48 -58.41
C PHE A 684 37.36 10.46 -57.96
N VAL A 685 36.27 10.53 -58.69
CA VAL A 685 35.12 11.38 -58.39
C VAL A 685 34.03 10.53 -57.73
N PRO A 686 33.85 10.60 -56.41
CA PRO A 686 32.92 9.71 -55.68
C PRO A 686 31.47 9.79 -56.12
N VAL A 687 31.03 10.95 -56.58
CA VAL A 687 29.60 11.23 -56.91
C VAL A 687 29.13 10.40 -58.08
N ASN A 688 29.98 10.10 -59.02
CA ASN A 688 29.62 9.37 -60.25
C ASN A 688 30.44 8.09 -60.48
N GLY A 689 31.30 7.72 -59.55
CA GLY A 689 32.15 6.51 -59.61
C GLY A 689 33.18 6.52 -60.76
N GLN A 690 33.57 7.67 -61.21
CA GLN A 690 34.41 7.87 -62.36
C GLN A 690 35.77 8.43 -61.99
N TYR A 691 36.75 8.31 -62.94
CA TYR A 691 38.06 8.88 -62.76
C TYR A 691 38.24 10.09 -63.63
N ASP A 692 38.71 11.18 -63.03
CA ASP A 692 39.33 12.27 -63.79
C ASP A 692 40.77 11.87 -64.08
N VAL A 693 41.11 11.90 -65.35
CA VAL A 693 42.44 11.48 -65.82
C VAL A 693 43.24 12.71 -66.19
N TYR A 694 44.47 12.77 -65.73
CA TYR A 694 45.41 13.85 -66.07
C TYR A 694 46.64 13.27 -66.72
N ILE A 695 46.95 13.78 -67.93
CA ILE A 695 48.21 13.45 -68.62
C ILE A 695 49.02 14.73 -68.69
N ASN A 696 50.27 14.66 -68.19
CA ASN A 696 51.15 15.80 -68.09
C ASN A 696 50.45 17.04 -67.46
N GLN A 697 49.72 16.81 -66.35
CA GLN A 697 48.92 17.79 -65.59
C GLN A 697 47.75 18.46 -66.33
N LYS A 698 47.41 18.00 -67.53
CA LYS A 698 46.24 18.46 -68.25
C LYS A 698 45.12 17.42 -68.10
N LYS A 699 43.90 17.85 -67.68
CA LYS A 699 42.74 17.00 -67.67
C LYS A 699 42.38 16.58 -69.07
N VAL A 700 42.17 15.29 -69.24
CA VAL A 700 41.76 14.69 -70.47
C VAL A 700 40.24 14.62 -70.49
N ASP A 701 39.60 15.12 -71.55
CA ASP A 701 38.14 15.05 -71.69
C ASP A 701 37.71 13.59 -71.89
N GLY A 702 36.86 13.10 -70.99
CA GLY A 702 36.27 11.78 -71.05
C GLY A 702 36.23 11.10 -69.68
N PHE A 703 35.10 10.42 -69.40
CA PHE A 703 34.89 9.69 -68.18
C PHE A 703 35.21 8.21 -68.43
N TYR A 704 36.00 7.61 -67.52
CA TYR A 704 36.31 6.21 -67.56
C TYR A 704 35.45 5.44 -66.60
N VAL A 705 34.44 4.78 -67.09
CA VAL A 705 33.63 3.82 -66.36
C VAL A 705 34.39 2.51 -66.34
N ASP A 706 34.32 1.75 -65.28
CA ASP A 706 35.00 0.50 -65.03
C ASP A 706 36.54 0.58 -64.83
N GLY A 707 37.06 1.76 -64.53
CA GLY A 707 38.46 1.94 -64.18
C GLY A 707 39.44 1.69 -65.32
N LYS A 708 39.05 1.92 -66.58
CA LYS A 708 39.94 1.77 -67.79
C LYS A 708 40.29 3.10 -68.36
N VAL A 709 41.56 3.42 -68.37
CA VAL A 709 42.16 4.61 -69.01
C VAL A 709 42.78 4.22 -70.32
N GLU A 710 42.40 4.82 -71.45
CA GLU A 710 42.96 4.56 -72.76
C GLU A 710 43.80 5.76 -73.26
N VAL A 711 45.03 5.50 -73.71
CA VAL A 711 45.95 6.50 -74.22
C VAL A 711 46.50 6.04 -75.57
N GLU A 712 46.44 6.88 -76.59
CA GLU A 712 46.98 6.62 -77.90
C GLU A 712 48.42 7.18 -78.05
N PHE A 713 49.32 6.37 -78.58
CA PHE A 713 50.68 6.78 -78.97
C PHE A 713 50.90 6.55 -80.45
N VAL A 714 51.33 7.62 -81.14
CA VAL A 714 51.61 7.56 -82.57
C VAL A 714 53.09 7.63 -82.83
N ASN A 715 53.59 6.73 -83.64
CA ASN A 715 54.99 6.75 -84.10
C ASN A 715 55.07 7.08 -85.59
N GLN A 716 56.10 7.84 -85.94
CA GLN A 716 56.42 8.19 -87.29
C GLN A 716 57.29 7.07 -87.97
N LYS A 717 57.02 6.78 -89.23
CA LYS A 717 57.78 5.78 -89.96
C LYS A 717 59.20 6.30 -90.22
N MET A 718 60.23 5.45 -90.07
CA MET A 718 61.54 5.87 -90.42
C MET A 718 61.67 6.04 -91.94
N THR A 719 61.99 7.24 -92.40
CA THR A 719 62.33 7.49 -93.76
C THR A 719 63.70 6.95 -94.09
N LYS A 720 63.81 5.96 -94.95
CA LYS A 720 65.10 5.57 -95.54
C LYS A 720 65.65 6.74 -96.31
N LEU A 721 66.78 7.28 -95.83
CA LEU A 721 67.48 8.26 -96.66
C LEU A 721 67.93 7.55 -97.95
N PRO A 722 67.70 8.18 -99.16
CA PRO A 722 68.27 7.65 -100.43
C PRO A 722 69.77 7.76 -100.39
N HIS A 723 70.51 6.64 -100.73
CA HIS A 723 71.92 6.68 -101.06
C HIS A 723 72.11 7.44 -102.37
N THR A 724 72.41 8.74 -102.29
CA THR A 724 73.11 9.42 -103.38
C THR A 724 74.23 10.27 -102.85
N GLY A 725 75.47 9.84 -103.23
CA GLY A 725 76.60 10.72 -103.11
C GLY A 725 76.47 11.96 -103.97
N SER A 726 76.86 13.01 -103.47
CA SER A 726 77.51 14.23 -103.83
C SER A 726 76.78 15.50 -103.50
N ASN A 727 77.53 16.23 -102.74
CA ASN A 727 77.64 17.69 -102.60
C ASN A 727 76.42 18.65 -102.73
N LYS A 728 76.36 19.35 -101.65
CA LYS A 728 76.01 20.76 -101.52
C LYS A 728 74.57 21.07 -101.06
N THR A 729 74.57 21.58 -99.79
CA THR A 729 73.89 22.73 -99.23
C THR A 729 72.40 22.77 -99.28
N LEU A 730 71.77 22.76 -98.22
CA LEU A 730 71.11 23.84 -97.57
C LEU A 730 70.10 23.35 -96.51
N MET A 731 70.25 23.97 -95.39
CA MET A 731 69.40 24.06 -94.29
C MET A 731 67.93 24.10 -94.56
N LEU A 732 67.08 23.32 -93.88
CA LEU A 732 65.77 23.65 -93.52
C LEU A 732 65.37 22.87 -92.22
N VAL A 733 65.39 23.58 -91.16
CA VAL A 733 64.80 23.19 -89.92
C VAL A 733 63.30 23.18 -90.05
N LEU A 734 62.65 22.01 -90.03
CA LEU A 734 61.21 21.94 -89.85
C LEU A 734 60.96 21.22 -88.52
N LEU A 735 60.47 22.05 -87.58
CA LEU A 735 59.86 21.64 -86.35
C LEU A 735 58.69 20.70 -86.62
N GLY A 736 58.91 19.43 -86.43
CA GLY A 736 57.81 18.46 -86.38
C GLY A 736 57.08 18.55 -85.04
N ILE A 737 55.97 19.29 -85.07
CA ILE A 737 54.98 19.30 -83.96
C ILE A 737 54.26 17.95 -83.98
N GLY A 738 54.61 17.05 -83.12
CA GLY A 738 53.87 15.84 -82.93
C GLY A 738 52.51 16.16 -82.35
N MET A 739 51.43 16.15 -83.20
CA MET A 739 50.06 16.27 -82.69
C MET A 739 49.70 14.93 -81.98
N MET A 740 49.51 15.03 -80.75
CA MET A 740 48.96 13.94 -79.94
C MET A 740 47.40 13.97 -80.07
N TYR A 741 46.85 12.94 -80.74
CA TYR A 741 45.38 12.78 -80.80
C TYR A 741 44.97 11.82 -79.68
N ILE A 742 44.26 12.31 -78.67
CA ILE A 742 43.67 11.51 -77.63
C ILE A 742 42.23 11.23 -78.00
N GLY A 743 41.97 10.01 -78.47
CA GLY A 743 40.63 9.56 -78.82
C GLY A 743 39.98 8.91 -77.62
N ILE A 744 38.93 9.50 -77.10
CA ILE A 744 38.13 8.93 -76.01
C ILE A 744 36.95 8.20 -76.64
N LYS A 745 36.94 6.88 -76.50
CA LYS A 745 35.79 6.07 -76.94
C LYS A 745 34.89 5.77 -75.77
N ARG A 746 33.63 6.27 -75.82
CA ARG A 746 32.58 5.91 -74.90
C ARG A 746 32.14 4.48 -75.16
N SER A 747 32.35 3.55 -74.23
CA SER A 747 31.72 2.26 -74.30
C SER A 747 30.25 2.44 -73.90
N LYS A 748 29.33 2.16 -74.80
CA LYS A 748 27.94 1.97 -74.49
C LYS A 748 27.81 0.54 -74.00
N ASN A 749 27.44 0.36 -72.75
CA ASN A 749 26.86 -0.91 -72.29
C ASN A 749 25.34 -0.88 -72.58
N GLU A 750 24.88 -1.86 -73.28
CA GLU A 750 23.48 -2.34 -73.22
C GLU A 750 23.26 -3.13 -71.91
#